data_27cc355e5642910afa6fbbd57a2df2df
#
_entry.id   27cc355e5642910afa6fbbd57a2df2df
#
_cell.length_a   1.000
_cell.length_b   1.000
_cell.length_c   1.000
_cell.angle_alpha   90.00
_cell.angle_beta   90.00
_cell.angle_gamma   90.00
#
_symmetry.space_group_name_H-M   'P 1'
#
loop_
_entity.id
_entity.type
_entity.pdbx_description
1 polymer ?
#
loop_
_entity_poly.entity_id
_entity_poly.type
_entity_poly.pdbx_seq_one_letter_code
_entity_poly.pdbx_strand_id
1 'polypeptide(L)'
;MASHASGARYTSLIGGTMLSFYDWYCDLPIASPQIWGDQTDVPESADWWNASYLIMWGSNIPTTRTPDAHFMTEARYKGQKVVSVSPDYADNTKFADEWLPAQPGTDGALAMAMGHVILKEFYVDKQTPEFLEYVKKYTDLPFLVSINEVNGKLTPDRFVVASDLNMASESNDWKPVLIDSTTNEIFVPNGTIGDRHTESGMGKWNLDLEGRDPLITFYDDQKYTEISLPRFDDASKVIQRGVPTRVIGNQLVTTVYDLILAQYGVGRANLPGQWAENYEDSDALYTPAWQEEITSVSASSVIRIAREFAQNAKDSGGRSMITLGAGTNHWYHSDTIYRAIISLVLLTGCQGKNGGGWAHYVGQEKARPFTGWAQLAFGADWSRPPRQMAGTSFWYLATDQWRYDSWGAEGLTTPLSRGSLEKSSMADTLVKAVRMGWTPAYPTFNKNPLTIVKEAKDLGKDPKEYVVESLKSGALDFAVSDPDNPINFPRVLTVWRANLLGSSGKGNEYFLHHLLGAEGAQSGPMTSPEKRPKEVKWRDEVPSGKLDLLVSLDFRMTSTGLFSDVLLPAATWYEKYDLSSTDMHPFIHAFNAAINPPWQARSDYDAFQRLAQVFSHLAEKHLGTQSDIVAIPLQHDTPSETAQPFGKVLDWKLGECEAIPGKTMPNFITVERDYAAVAQKMQTLGPNVETLGTVVKGITLKQNIAVEYLKKVNGVATEGVGSGRPLIQTAEQACETILAMSGVSNGQVAVAGFRELEKRTGQRMSDLAEDNEGKQITFADTQSRPQSVITSWEWSGSEHGGRRYSPFTINVERLKPWHTLTGRQHFFLDHEWISEVGEQMPTFRPPLNLTTLAQYPEIGSQDEVGIAVRYLTPHSKWSIHSEYQDNLFMLALSRGGPDIWMSLEDAQKINVKDNDWIEAVNRNGIVVARAVVSHRMPEGLVYMYHAKDRTIDVPRVEATGKRGGIHNSLTKLLLKPTHLIGGYAQLSYGFNYYGPTGNQRDEVTVIRRRSQEVEY
;
A
#
# COMPACT_ATOMS: atom_id res chain seq x y z
N MET A 1 6.26 1.75 -19.84
CA MET A 1 4.93 2.38 -19.72
C MET A 1 3.99 1.92 -20.82
N ALA A 2 4.32 2.03 -22.09
CA ALA A 2 3.46 1.59 -23.20
C ALA A 2 3.19 0.06 -23.16
N SER A 3 4.19 -0.75 -22.83
CA SER A 3 4.03 -2.21 -22.67
C SER A 3 3.01 -2.59 -21.61
N HIS A 4 3.02 -1.91 -20.47
CA HIS A 4 2.00 -2.14 -19.44
C HIS A 4 0.63 -1.62 -19.88
N ALA A 5 0.60 -0.42 -20.45
CA ALA A 5 -0.65 0.21 -20.89
C ALA A 5 -1.36 -0.62 -21.96
N SER A 6 -0.65 -1.31 -22.85
CA SER A 6 -1.29 -2.09 -23.93
C SER A 6 -2.13 -3.24 -23.41
N GLY A 7 -1.59 -4.03 -22.47
CA GLY A 7 -2.34 -5.13 -21.84
C GLY A 7 -3.49 -4.65 -20.98
N ALA A 8 -3.25 -3.60 -20.18
CA ALA A 8 -4.27 -2.99 -19.35
C ALA A 8 -5.42 -2.40 -20.18
N ARG A 9 -5.10 -1.72 -21.30
CA ARG A 9 -6.07 -1.16 -22.24
C ARG A 9 -6.93 -2.25 -22.90
N TYR A 10 -6.29 -3.30 -23.42
CA TYR A 10 -7.01 -4.44 -23.99
C TYR A 10 -7.97 -5.04 -22.96
N THR A 11 -7.48 -5.37 -21.77
CA THR A 11 -8.29 -5.95 -20.69
C THR A 11 -9.48 -5.04 -20.32
N SER A 12 -9.24 -3.73 -20.19
CA SER A 12 -10.28 -2.75 -19.82
C SER A 12 -11.34 -2.59 -20.91
N LEU A 13 -10.94 -2.56 -22.19
CA LEU A 13 -11.86 -2.42 -23.32
C LEU A 13 -12.79 -3.63 -23.50
N ILE A 14 -12.30 -4.85 -23.22
CA ILE A 14 -13.14 -6.04 -23.24
C ILE A 14 -13.95 -6.23 -21.93
N GLY A 15 -13.81 -5.34 -20.96
CA GLY A 15 -14.52 -5.42 -19.67
C GLY A 15 -13.89 -6.39 -18.67
N GLY A 16 -12.67 -6.83 -18.88
CA GLY A 16 -11.91 -7.65 -17.95
C GLY A 16 -11.45 -6.84 -16.73
N THR A 17 -10.91 -7.55 -15.72
CA THR A 17 -10.44 -6.96 -14.47
C THR A 17 -8.93 -6.80 -14.49
N MET A 18 -8.45 -5.58 -14.27
CA MET A 18 -7.05 -5.31 -13.99
C MET A 18 -6.76 -5.52 -12.52
N LEU A 19 -5.74 -6.33 -12.24
CA LEU A 19 -5.23 -6.55 -10.90
C LEU A 19 -4.02 -5.64 -10.65
N SER A 20 -3.96 -5.04 -9.48
CA SER A 20 -2.71 -4.48 -8.97
C SER A 20 -1.79 -5.63 -8.53
N PHE A 21 -0.48 -5.40 -8.54
CA PHE A 21 0.47 -6.43 -8.12
C PHE A 21 1.32 -6.03 -6.92
N TYR A 22 1.52 -4.76 -6.66
CA TYR A 22 2.33 -4.28 -5.54
C TYR A 22 1.72 -4.60 -4.17
N ASP A 23 0.42 -4.54 -4.03
CA ASP A 23 -0.28 -4.89 -2.79
C ASP A 23 -0.14 -6.39 -2.47
N TRP A 24 -0.21 -7.26 -3.48
CA TRP A 24 0.01 -8.69 -3.34
C TRP A 24 1.44 -9.05 -2.93
N TYR A 25 2.40 -8.22 -3.27
CA TYR A 25 3.78 -8.37 -2.85
C TYR A 25 4.02 -7.96 -1.40
N CYS A 26 3.06 -7.32 -0.76
CA CYS A 26 3.13 -6.70 0.57
C CYS A 26 4.11 -5.52 0.64
N ASP A 27 4.37 -4.88 -0.47
CA ASP A 27 5.38 -3.81 -0.56
C ASP A 27 4.80 -2.42 -0.30
N LEU A 28 3.48 -2.22 -0.52
CA LEU A 28 2.84 -0.92 -0.35
C LEU A 28 2.45 -0.65 1.10
N PRO A 29 2.86 0.51 1.66
CA PRO A 29 2.59 0.86 3.06
C PRO A 29 1.16 1.37 3.24
N ILE A 30 0.34 0.62 3.96
CA ILE A 30 -1.02 0.98 4.36
C ILE A 30 -1.05 2.28 5.18
N ALA A 31 -0.01 2.52 6.00
CA ALA A 31 0.09 3.70 6.84
C ALA A 31 0.14 5.02 6.05
N SER A 32 0.63 5.01 4.81
CA SER A 32 0.75 6.23 4.01
C SER A 32 -0.60 6.93 3.78
N PRO A 33 -1.62 6.29 3.17
CA PRO A 33 -2.94 6.92 3.08
C PRO A 33 -3.65 7.07 4.43
N GLN A 34 -3.33 6.29 5.45
CA GLN A 34 -3.86 6.54 6.80
C GLN A 34 -3.41 7.90 7.36
N ILE A 35 -2.13 8.25 7.15
CA ILE A 35 -1.53 9.48 7.68
C ILE A 35 -1.74 10.67 6.74
N TRP A 36 -1.60 10.47 5.43
CA TRP A 36 -1.55 11.54 4.42
C TRP A 36 -2.71 11.54 3.43
N GLY A 37 -3.53 10.49 3.38
CA GLY A 37 -4.55 10.34 2.34
C GLY A 37 -3.95 10.24 0.93
N ASP A 38 -2.68 9.82 0.85
CA ASP A 38 -1.95 9.68 -0.41
C ASP A 38 -1.11 8.40 -0.38
N GLN A 39 -1.00 7.77 -1.54
CA GLN A 39 -0.08 6.66 -1.73
C GLN A 39 1.36 7.17 -1.55
N THR A 40 2.28 6.27 -1.29
CA THR A 40 3.70 6.55 -1.13
C THR A 40 4.19 7.57 -2.16
N ASP A 41 4.74 8.68 -1.67
CA ASP A 41 5.53 9.63 -2.44
C ASP A 41 6.90 9.75 -1.76
N VAL A 42 7.97 9.74 -2.54
CA VAL A 42 9.33 9.58 -2.03
C VAL A 42 10.26 10.69 -2.54
N PRO A 43 11.26 11.12 -1.76
CA PRO A 43 12.29 12.02 -2.25
C PRO A 43 13.12 11.33 -3.32
N GLU A 44 13.64 12.10 -4.27
CA GLU A 44 14.67 11.55 -5.16
C GLU A 44 15.90 11.13 -4.36
N SER A 45 16.61 10.11 -4.84
CA SER A 45 17.80 9.59 -4.14
C SER A 45 18.88 10.66 -3.92
N ALA A 46 18.99 11.63 -4.82
CA ALA A 46 19.93 12.75 -4.69
C ALA A 46 19.58 13.71 -3.53
N ASP A 47 18.35 13.68 -2.99
CA ASP A 47 17.98 14.47 -1.81
C ASP A 47 18.62 13.93 -0.52
N TRP A 48 19.12 12.69 -0.51
CA TRP A 48 19.88 12.14 0.61
C TRP A 48 21.16 12.94 0.90
N TRP A 49 21.70 13.64 -0.10
CA TRP A 49 22.82 14.57 0.08
C TRP A 49 22.50 15.76 0.96
N ASN A 50 21.22 16.12 1.05
CA ASN A 50 20.75 17.23 1.85
C ASN A 50 20.45 16.80 3.30
N ALA A 51 20.29 15.50 3.53
CA ALA A 51 20.09 14.97 4.87
C ALA A 51 21.39 15.08 5.68
N SER A 52 21.32 15.58 6.91
CA SER A 52 22.44 15.63 7.84
C SER A 52 22.41 14.47 8.85
N TYR A 53 21.25 13.83 9.01
CA TYR A 53 21.05 12.61 9.78
C TYR A 53 20.17 11.64 9.02
N LEU A 54 20.64 10.41 8.80
CA LEU A 54 19.91 9.39 8.02
C LEU A 54 19.79 8.09 8.82
N ILE A 55 18.58 7.61 9.00
CA ILE A 55 18.32 6.26 9.53
C ILE A 55 17.92 5.34 8.37
N MET A 56 18.70 4.29 8.10
CA MET A 56 18.32 3.19 7.23
C MET A 56 17.58 2.15 8.05
N TRP A 57 16.26 2.13 7.97
CA TRP A 57 15.42 1.24 8.77
C TRP A 57 14.87 0.09 7.93
N GLY A 58 15.31 -1.12 8.17
CA GLY A 58 14.91 -2.30 7.40
C GLY A 58 15.19 -2.17 5.89
N SER A 59 16.13 -1.30 5.51
CA SER A 59 16.48 -0.98 4.12
C SER A 59 17.96 -1.25 3.88
N ASN A 60 18.25 -2.27 3.07
CA ASN A 60 19.63 -2.62 2.70
C ASN A 60 20.04 -1.90 1.40
N ILE A 61 20.17 -0.57 1.46
CA ILE A 61 20.41 0.31 0.30
C ILE A 61 21.59 -0.17 -0.56
N PRO A 62 22.77 -0.52 -0.02
CA PRO A 62 23.90 -0.95 -0.85
C PRO A 62 23.62 -2.21 -1.68
N THR A 63 22.70 -3.05 -1.27
CA THR A 63 22.28 -4.25 -2.00
C THR A 63 21.08 -3.98 -2.91
N THR A 64 20.05 -3.30 -2.41
CA THR A 64 18.75 -3.17 -3.11
C THR A 64 18.65 -1.90 -3.94
N ARG A 65 19.55 -0.93 -3.72
CA ARG A 65 19.61 0.37 -4.40
C ARG A 65 21.07 0.73 -4.72
N THR A 66 21.81 -0.24 -5.22
CA THR A 66 23.25 -0.11 -5.46
C THR A 66 23.62 1.15 -6.27
N PRO A 67 22.92 1.52 -7.37
CA PRO A 67 23.23 2.73 -8.12
C PRO A 67 23.09 4.03 -7.32
N ASP A 68 22.17 4.04 -6.31
CA ASP A 68 21.88 5.24 -5.52
C ASP A 68 22.67 5.30 -4.21
N ALA A 69 23.31 4.21 -3.80
CA ALA A 69 24.03 4.12 -2.53
C ALA A 69 25.17 5.17 -2.40
N HIS A 70 25.73 5.61 -3.52
CA HIS A 70 26.78 6.64 -3.53
C HIS A 70 26.33 7.97 -2.93
N PHE A 71 25.06 8.37 -3.08
CA PHE A 71 24.53 9.60 -2.49
C PHE A 71 24.68 9.60 -0.97
N MET A 72 24.34 8.48 -0.33
CA MET A 72 24.49 8.31 1.11
C MET A 72 25.98 8.25 1.51
N THR A 73 26.78 7.42 0.84
CA THR A 73 28.19 7.24 1.20
C THR A 73 28.98 8.53 1.02
N GLU A 74 28.73 9.31 -0.02
CA GLU A 74 29.38 10.60 -0.27
C GLU A 74 28.92 11.68 0.69
N ALA A 75 27.65 11.72 1.10
CA ALA A 75 27.13 12.69 2.06
C ALA A 75 27.81 12.58 3.43
N ARG A 76 28.30 11.41 3.81
CA ARG A 76 29.08 11.21 5.03
C ARG A 76 30.36 12.04 5.07
N TYR A 77 31.01 12.27 3.91
CA TYR A 77 32.16 13.20 3.82
C TYR A 77 31.79 14.65 4.11
N LYS A 78 30.50 14.98 4.10
CA LYS A 78 29.97 16.31 4.49
C LYS A 78 29.46 16.32 5.95
N GLY A 79 29.69 15.25 6.71
CA GLY A 79 29.29 15.15 8.10
C GLY A 79 27.92 14.53 8.34
N GLN A 80 27.26 13.92 7.34
CA GLN A 80 26.04 13.17 7.56
C GLN A 80 26.30 11.99 8.50
N LYS A 81 25.50 11.85 9.55
CA LYS A 81 25.46 10.65 10.39
C LYS A 81 24.47 9.63 9.84
N VAL A 82 24.88 8.38 9.78
CA VAL A 82 24.06 7.26 9.28
C VAL A 82 23.86 6.20 10.38
N VAL A 83 22.63 5.85 10.68
CA VAL A 83 22.25 4.78 11.60
C VAL A 83 21.58 3.67 10.81
N SER A 84 21.93 2.42 11.05
CA SER A 84 21.29 1.25 10.45
C SER A 84 20.47 0.49 11.48
N VAL A 85 19.19 0.25 11.20
CA VAL A 85 18.32 -0.63 11.98
C VAL A 85 18.05 -1.87 11.14
N SER A 86 18.63 -3.00 11.54
CA SER A 86 18.45 -4.29 10.85
C SER A 86 18.77 -5.45 11.79
N PRO A 87 18.11 -6.61 11.65
CA PRO A 87 18.31 -7.75 12.56
C PRO A 87 19.65 -8.46 12.35
N ASP A 88 20.23 -8.39 11.15
CA ASP A 88 21.53 -9.01 10.81
C ASP A 88 22.59 -7.99 10.45
N TYR A 89 23.83 -8.41 10.44
CA TYR A 89 24.97 -7.59 9.99
C TYR A 89 25.01 -7.53 8.45
N ALA A 90 24.03 -6.85 7.86
CA ALA A 90 23.85 -6.73 6.41
C ALA A 90 24.81 -5.72 5.75
N ASP A 91 24.73 -5.57 4.43
CA ASP A 91 25.63 -4.65 3.70
C ASP A 91 25.42 -3.17 4.09
N ASN A 92 24.22 -2.78 4.52
CA ASN A 92 23.93 -1.43 5.03
C ASN A 92 24.76 -1.09 6.29
N THR A 93 25.05 -2.06 7.15
CA THR A 93 25.83 -1.82 8.38
C THR A 93 27.26 -1.39 8.12
N LYS A 94 27.84 -1.79 6.98
CA LYS A 94 29.19 -1.39 6.56
C LYS A 94 29.32 0.12 6.30
N PHE A 95 28.21 0.77 5.97
CA PHE A 95 28.18 2.19 5.62
C PHE A 95 27.53 3.04 6.72
N ALA A 96 27.12 2.42 7.81
CA ALA A 96 26.54 3.12 8.96
C ALA A 96 27.61 3.49 9.99
N ASP A 97 27.37 4.56 10.74
CA ASP A 97 28.18 4.94 11.91
C ASP A 97 27.77 4.09 13.11
N GLU A 98 26.51 3.67 13.16
CA GLU A 98 25.95 2.82 14.20
C GLU A 98 24.97 1.79 13.64
N TRP A 99 24.93 0.63 14.29
CA TRP A 99 24.00 -0.44 14.00
C TRP A 99 23.15 -0.79 15.21
N LEU A 100 21.84 -0.81 15.03
CA LEU A 100 20.86 -1.25 16.02
C LEU A 100 20.32 -2.63 15.61
N PRO A 101 20.74 -3.72 16.25
CA PRO A 101 20.33 -5.10 15.94
C PRO A 101 18.94 -5.43 16.50
N ALA A 102 17.91 -4.78 15.99
CA ALA A 102 16.55 -5.00 16.46
C ALA A 102 16.05 -6.41 16.13
N GLN A 103 15.37 -7.05 17.08
CA GLN A 103 14.70 -8.33 16.86
C GLN A 103 13.64 -8.21 15.75
N PRO A 104 13.51 -9.19 14.85
CA PRO A 104 12.58 -9.12 13.74
C PRO A 104 11.13 -8.91 14.18
N GLY A 105 10.46 -7.89 13.60
CA GLY A 105 9.06 -7.56 13.86
C GLY A 105 8.81 -6.72 15.12
N THR A 106 9.86 -6.24 15.77
CA THR A 106 9.74 -5.40 16.97
C THR A 106 10.00 -3.92 16.71
N ASP A 107 10.12 -3.54 15.47
CA ASP A 107 10.40 -2.17 14.98
C ASP A 107 9.48 -1.12 15.61
N GLY A 108 8.21 -1.46 15.79
CA GLY A 108 7.22 -0.59 16.42
C GLY A 108 7.57 -0.23 17.87
N ALA A 109 8.12 -1.18 18.66
CA ALA A 109 8.54 -0.93 20.03
C ALA A 109 9.72 0.06 20.07
N LEU A 110 10.69 -0.12 19.19
CA LEU A 110 11.84 0.77 19.05
C LEU A 110 11.40 2.20 18.68
N ALA A 111 10.53 2.33 17.68
CA ALA A 111 10.02 3.63 17.24
C ALA A 111 9.18 4.32 18.31
N MET A 112 8.33 3.58 19.04
CA MET A 112 7.55 4.14 20.15
C MET A 112 8.46 4.67 21.28
N ALA A 113 9.53 3.96 21.64
CA ALA A 113 10.47 4.41 22.63
C ALA A 113 11.27 5.65 22.18
N MET A 114 11.66 5.72 20.90
CA MET A 114 12.26 6.94 20.35
C MET A 114 11.29 8.13 20.42
N GLY A 115 10.01 7.90 20.09
CA GLY A 115 8.96 8.91 20.20
C GLY A 115 8.72 9.37 21.64
N HIS A 116 8.78 8.45 22.62
CA HIS A 116 8.71 8.78 24.04
C HIS A 116 9.81 9.78 24.45
N VAL A 117 11.06 9.53 24.04
CA VAL A 117 12.19 10.43 24.32
C VAL A 117 11.97 11.80 23.66
N ILE A 118 11.55 11.84 22.40
CA ILE A 118 11.30 13.08 21.66
C ILE A 118 10.19 13.91 22.33
N LEU A 119 9.06 13.27 22.65
CA LEU A 119 7.94 13.94 23.32
C LEU A 119 8.32 14.46 24.71
N LYS A 120 9.05 13.65 25.52
CA LYS A 120 9.50 14.04 26.85
C LYS A 120 10.43 15.24 26.78
N GLU A 121 11.50 15.17 26.01
CA GLU A 121 12.55 16.17 26.03
C GLU A 121 12.25 17.43 25.23
N PHE A 122 11.62 17.30 24.06
CA PHE A 122 11.43 18.42 23.12
C PHE A 122 10.05 19.07 23.22
N TYR A 123 9.02 18.34 23.69
CA TYR A 123 7.68 18.88 23.83
C TYR A 123 7.32 19.25 25.28
N VAL A 124 7.62 18.37 26.25
CA VAL A 124 7.28 18.62 27.64
C VAL A 124 8.35 19.47 28.33
N ASP A 125 9.63 19.07 28.27
CA ASP A 125 10.70 19.73 29.01
C ASP A 125 11.18 21.03 28.36
N LYS A 126 11.44 21.00 27.02
CA LYS A 126 12.01 22.16 26.30
C LYS A 126 10.97 23.01 25.58
N GLN A 127 9.78 22.46 25.28
CA GLN A 127 8.73 23.10 24.48
C GLN A 127 9.29 23.78 23.23
N THR A 128 10.00 22.98 22.42
CA THR A 128 10.77 23.43 21.25
C THR A 128 9.86 24.18 20.26
N PRO A 129 10.06 25.49 20.05
CA PRO A 129 9.12 26.32 19.30
C PRO A 129 8.94 25.85 17.85
N GLU A 130 10.03 25.44 17.17
CA GLU A 130 10.02 25.01 15.79
C GLU A 130 9.16 23.76 15.59
N PHE A 131 9.17 22.83 16.54
CA PHE A 131 8.36 21.61 16.49
C PHE A 131 6.90 21.93 16.80
N LEU A 132 6.64 22.75 17.81
CA LEU A 132 5.27 23.18 18.16
C LEU A 132 4.60 23.96 17.03
N GLU A 133 5.32 24.88 16.37
CA GLU A 133 4.80 25.61 15.23
C GLU A 133 4.44 24.66 14.07
N TYR A 134 5.31 23.71 13.75
CA TYR A 134 5.07 22.72 12.71
C TYR A 134 3.83 21.87 13.00
N VAL A 135 3.75 21.25 14.18
CA VAL A 135 2.66 20.32 14.49
C VAL A 135 1.31 21.03 14.65
N LYS A 136 1.28 22.26 15.17
CA LYS A 136 0.04 23.05 15.26
C LYS A 136 -0.58 23.34 13.89
N LYS A 137 0.25 23.49 12.85
CA LYS A 137 -0.19 23.89 11.52
C LYS A 137 -0.41 22.71 10.60
N TYR A 138 0.46 21.70 10.64
CA TYR A 138 0.55 20.64 9.64
C TYR A 138 0.13 19.25 10.14
N THR A 139 -0.28 19.11 11.40
CA THR A 139 -0.76 17.84 11.95
C THR A 139 -2.12 18.00 12.63
N ASP A 140 -2.71 16.87 12.98
CA ASP A 140 -3.98 16.83 13.72
C ASP A 140 -3.82 17.00 15.24
N LEU A 141 -2.61 17.20 15.77
CA LEU A 141 -2.35 17.29 17.22
C LEU A 141 -3.23 18.31 17.96
N PRO A 142 -3.56 19.50 17.43
CA PRO A 142 -4.40 20.46 18.15
C PRO A 142 -5.92 20.17 18.03
N PHE A 143 -6.37 19.19 17.21
CA PHE A 143 -7.78 18.92 17.05
C PHE A 143 -8.40 18.24 18.26
N LEU A 144 -9.71 18.46 18.42
CA LEU A 144 -10.47 17.96 19.55
C LEU A 144 -11.00 16.55 19.30
N VAL A 145 -10.84 15.69 20.30
CA VAL A 145 -11.39 14.33 20.32
C VAL A 145 -12.33 14.19 21.49
N SER A 146 -13.52 13.63 21.28
CA SER A 146 -14.47 13.30 22.33
C SER A 146 -14.01 12.10 23.14
N ILE A 147 -14.36 12.08 24.42
CA ILE A 147 -14.14 10.97 25.34
C ILE A 147 -15.50 10.40 25.68
N ASN A 148 -15.69 9.10 25.44
CA ASN A 148 -16.92 8.39 25.71
C ASN A 148 -16.69 7.15 26.57
N GLU A 149 -17.76 6.68 27.20
CA GLU A 149 -17.70 5.45 28.01
C GLU A 149 -17.94 4.22 27.13
N VAL A 150 -17.03 3.26 27.22
CA VAL A 150 -17.12 1.94 26.59
C VAL A 150 -16.86 0.88 27.66
N ASN A 151 -17.81 -0.03 27.87
CA ASN A 151 -17.70 -1.11 28.87
C ASN A 151 -17.33 -0.60 30.28
N GLY A 152 -17.92 0.52 30.71
CA GLY A 152 -17.62 1.14 32.01
C GLY A 152 -16.28 1.85 32.11
N LYS A 153 -15.60 2.12 31.00
CA LYS A 153 -14.30 2.80 30.95
C LYS A 153 -14.37 4.00 30.00
N LEU A 154 -13.80 5.13 30.42
CA LEU A 154 -13.67 6.29 29.54
C LEU A 154 -12.54 6.06 28.53
N THR A 155 -12.80 6.28 27.26
CA THR A 155 -11.85 6.07 26.16
C THR A 155 -11.97 7.17 25.10
N PRO A 156 -10.89 7.47 24.33
CA PRO A 156 -11.00 8.32 23.15
C PRO A 156 -12.00 7.73 22.14
N ASP A 157 -12.83 8.58 21.54
CA ASP A 157 -13.87 8.15 20.62
C ASP A 157 -13.59 8.64 19.18
N ARG A 158 -13.93 9.89 18.87
CA ARG A 158 -13.85 10.46 17.52
C ARG A 158 -13.54 11.97 17.54
N PHE A 159 -13.22 12.53 16.39
CA PHE A 159 -13.09 13.98 16.27
C PHE A 159 -14.42 14.68 16.58
N VAL A 160 -14.32 15.83 17.26
CA VAL A 160 -15.43 16.76 17.42
C VAL A 160 -15.55 17.57 16.14
N VAL A 161 -16.75 17.57 15.55
CA VAL A 161 -17.02 18.26 14.29
C VAL A 161 -18.00 19.43 14.46
N ALA A 162 -18.08 20.30 13.48
CA ALA A 162 -18.90 21.50 13.53
C ALA A 162 -20.38 21.24 13.82
N SER A 163 -20.93 20.12 13.33
CA SER A 163 -22.33 19.74 13.62
C SER A 163 -22.57 19.36 15.08
N ASP A 164 -21.60 18.81 15.78
CA ASP A 164 -21.71 18.53 17.22
C ASP A 164 -21.99 19.81 18.05
N LEU A 165 -21.56 20.94 17.52
CA LEU A 165 -21.63 22.24 18.16
C LEU A 165 -22.70 23.16 17.55
N ASN A 166 -23.56 22.62 16.70
CA ASN A 166 -24.59 23.37 15.94
C ASN A 166 -24.02 24.54 15.10
N MET A 167 -22.78 24.43 14.66
CA MET A 167 -22.16 25.43 13.79
C MET A 167 -22.73 25.28 12.37
N ALA A 168 -23.39 26.33 11.85
CA ALA A 168 -23.98 26.30 10.53
C ALA A 168 -22.92 26.35 9.42
N SER A 169 -22.79 25.27 8.68
CA SER A 169 -21.86 25.15 7.55
C SER A 169 -22.29 24.01 6.65
N GLU A 170 -22.03 24.13 5.34
CA GLU A 170 -22.15 22.97 4.45
C GLU A 170 -21.14 21.90 4.86
N SER A 171 -21.55 20.62 4.80
CA SER A 171 -20.70 19.46 5.17
C SER A 171 -20.12 19.53 6.59
N ASN A 172 -20.86 20.09 7.53
CA ASN A 172 -20.42 20.30 8.91
C ASN A 172 -20.11 19.00 9.68
N ASP A 173 -20.65 17.85 9.25
CA ASP A 173 -20.30 16.51 9.77
C ASP A 173 -18.87 16.06 9.40
N TRP A 174 -18.25 16.75 8.45
CA TRP A 174 -16.91 16.48 7.92
C TRP A 174 -15.90 17.60 8.23
N LYS A 175 -16.23 18.48 9.17
CA LYS A 175 -15.40 19.64 9.54
C LYS A 175 -14.97 19.56 11.01
N PRO A 176 -13.86 18.88 11.31
CA PRO A 176 -13.27 18.89 12.65
C PRO A 176 -12.87 20.30 13.11
N VAL A 177 -12.96 20.56 14.42
CA VAL A 177 -12.80 21.90 15.00
C VAL A 177 -11.53 22.05 15.81
N LEU A 178 -11.09 23.32 15.93
CA LEU A 178 -9.96 23.79 16.73
C LEU A 178 -10.42 24.84 17.74
N ILE A 179 -9.56 25.13 18.73
CA ILE A 179 -9.71 26.29 19.62
C ILE A 179 -8.54 27.25 19.37
N ASP A 180 -8.82 28.53 19.26
CA ASP A 180 -7.79 29.58 19.19
C ASP A 180 -7.22 29.81 20.60
N SER A 181 -5.89 29.72 20.74
CA SER A 181 -5.20 29.87 22.04
C SER A 181 -5.30 31.29 22.60
N THR A 182 -5.52 32.31 21.74
CA THR A 182 -5.55 33.73 22.15
C THR A 182 -6.95 34.15 22.59
N THR A 183 -7.98 33.75 21.81
CA THR A 183 -9.38 34.18 22.06
C THR A 183 -10.18 33.13 22.80
N ASN A 184 -9.70 31.89 22.86
CA ASN A 184 -10.40 30.71 23.40
C ASN A 184 -11.72 30.39 22.63
N GLU A 185 -11.85 30.88 21.43
CA GLU A 185 -13.00 30.61 20.55
C GLU A 185 -12.80 29.29 19.77
N ILE A 186 -13.90 28.57 19.59
CA ILE A 186 -13.92 27.38 18.73
C ILE A 186 -14.13 27.82 17.29
N PHE A 187 -13.36 27.25 16.38
CA PHE A 187 -13.47 27.56 14.96
C PHE A 187 -13.24 26.32 14.08
N VAL A 188 -13.79 26.35 12.88
CA VAL A 188 -13.51 25.38 11.82
C VAL A 188 -12.30 25.91 11.04
N PRO A 189 -11.16 25.21 11.01
CA PRO A 189 -10.03 25.61 10.18
C PRO A 189 -10.32 25.36 8.71
N ASN A 190 -9.69 26.12 7.83
CA ASN A 190 -9.68 25.83 6.42
C ASN A 190 -8.99 24.49 6.13
N GLY A 191 -9.35 23.83 5.02
CA GLY A 191 -8.66 22.67 4.47
C GLY A 191 -9.13 21.32 4.97
N THR A 192 -10.21 21.25 5.75
CA THR A 192 -10.82 19.97 6.11
C THR A 192 -11.40 19.26 4.88
N ILE A 193 -11.67 17.95 5.00
CA ILE A 193 -12.29 17.19 3.90
C ILE A 193 -13.67 17.78 3.51
N GLY A 194 -14.37 18.40 4.45
CA GLY A 194 -15.63 19.10 4.21
C GLY A 194 -15.51 20.31 3.27
N ASP A 195 -14.31 20.85 3.07
CA ASP A 195 -14.05 21.94 2.13
C ASP A 195 -13.59 21.44 0.75
N ARG A 196 -13.14 20.19 0.65
CA ARG A 196 -12.48 19.68 -0.56
C ARG A 196 -13.41 19.56 -1.77
N HIS A 197 -14.64 19.11 -1.57
CA HIS A 197 -15.56 18.74 -2.65
C HIS A 197 -16.82 19.58 -2.72
N THR A 198 -16.98 20.59 -1.88
CA THR A 198 -18.18 21.45 -1.81
C THR A 198 -17.98 22.78 -2.54
N GLU A 199 -19.06 23.36 -3.05
CA GLU A 199 -19.03 24.71 -3.66
C GLU A 199 -18.67 25.78 -2.63
N SER A 200 -19.13 25.66 -1.39
CA SER A 200 -18.79 26.56 -0.29
C SER A 200 -17.32 26.46 0.12
N GLY A 201 -16.65 25.39 -0.23
CA GLY A 201 -15.22 25.13 0.02
C GLY A 201 -14.27 25.74 -1.02
N MET A 202 -14.79 26.33 -2.09
CA MET A 202 -13.95 27.00 -3.10
C MET A 202 -13.12 28.11 -2.48
N GLY A 203 -11.78 28.04 -2.65
CA GLY A 203 -10.82 28.94 -2.04
C GLY A 203 -10.46 28.65 -0.58
N LYS A 204 -11.10 27.69 0.07
CA LYS A 204 -10.89 27.33 1.49
C LYS A 204 -10.17 26.02 1.72
N TRP A 205 -9.98 25.23 0.70
CA TRP A 205 -9.22 23.98 0.84
C TRP A 205 -7.71 24.26 0.88
N ASN A 206 -7.27 24.91 1.97
CA ASN A 206 -5.88 25.28 2.24
C ASN A 206 -5.56 25.17 3.73
N LEU A 207 -4.28 25.29 4.11
CA LEU A 207 -3.83 25.19 5.51
C LEU A 207 -3.65 26.56 6.17
N ASP A 208 -4.21 27.62 5.61
CA ASP A 208 -4.15 28.95 6.22
C ASP A 208 -5.04 28.99 7.47
N LEU A 209 -4.45 29.37 8.58
CA LEU A 209 -5.15 29.53 9.85
C LEU A 209 -5.70 30.95 10.04
N GLU A 210 -5.57 31.85 9.06
CA GLU A 210 -6.07 33.22 9.08
C GLU A 210 -5.61 34.02 10.30
N GLY A 211 -4.35 33.80 10.71
CA GLY A 211 -3.74 34.48 11.86
C GLY A 211 -4.11 33.91 13.24
N ARG A 212 -4.87 32.81 13.29
CA ARG A 212 -5.21 32.13 14.54
C ARG A 212 -4.10 31.18 14.97
N ASP A 213 -3.91 31.03 16.28
CA ASP A 213 -2.96 30.07 16.85
C ASP A 213 -3.72 28.92 17.55
N PRO A 214 -3.69 27.70 17.02
CA PRO A 214 -4.38 26.56 17.63
C PRO A 214 -3.89 26.25 19.05
N LEU A 215 -4.82 26.09 19.98
CA LEU A 215 -4.54 25.60 21.32
C LEU A 215 -4.19 24.10 21.24
N ILE A 216 -3.00 23.73 21.70
CA ILE A 216 -2.53 22.35 21.57
C ILE A 216 -2.85 21.48 22.80
N THR A 217 -3.11 22.05 23.96
CA THR A 217 -3.35 21.32 25.22
C THR A 217 -4.27 22.08 26.14
N PHE A 218 -5.02 21.38 27.00
CA PHE A 218 -5.81 21.94 28.12
C PHE A 218 -5.09 21.83 29.46
N TYR A 219 -3.80 21.54 29.48
CA TYR A 219 -3.06 21.28 30.72
C TYR A 219 -3.14 22.41 31.74
N ASP A 220 -3.16 23.65 31.30
CA ASP A 220 -3.21 24.81 32.15
C ASP A 220 -4.57 25.00 32.89
N ASP A 221 -5.62 24.32 32.41
CA ASP A 221 -6.93 24.32 33.07
C ASP A 221 -6.95 23.53 34.39
N GLN A 222 -5.95 22.70 34.63
CA GLN A 222 -5.82 21.81 35.78
C GLN A 222 -7.05 20.91 36.02
N LYS A 223 -7.74 20.54 34.94
CA LYS A 223 -8.85 19.56 34.91
C LYS A 223 -8.42 18.32 34.17
N TYR A 224 -8.43 17.22 34.86
CA TYR A 224 -7.94 15.96 34.35
C TYR A 224 -8.99 14.87 34.44
N THR A 225 -9.05 14.02 33.41
CA THR A 225 -9.90 12.83 33.40
C THR A 225 -9.03 11.62 33.14
N GLU A 226 -9.21 10.59 33.94
CA GLU A 226 -8.53 9.31 33.72
C GLU A 226 -9.23 8.54 32.60
N ILE A 227 -8.47 8.18 31.56
CA ILE A 227 -8.93 7.40 30.42
C ILE A 227 -8.24 6.06 30.36
N SER A 228 -8.89 5.09 29.71
CA SER A 228 -8.35 3.79 29.42
C SER A 228 -7.77 3.75 28.01
N LEU A 229 -6.56 3.22 27.87
CA LEU A 229 -5.88 3.00 26.61
C LEU A 229 -5.54 1.52 26.47
N PRO A 230 -5.52 0.96 25.23
CA PRO A 230 -5.10 -0.42 25.04
C PRO A 230 -3.61 -0.60 25.28
N ARG A 231 -3.23 -1.81 25.70
CA ARG A 231 -1.84 -2.25 25.73
C ARG A 231 -1.74 -3.62 25.03
N PHE A 232 -0.68 -3.81 24.26
CA PHE A 232 -0.56 -4.99 23.41
C PHE A 232 0.59 -5.92 23.78
N ASP A 233 1.47 -5.52 24.68
CA ASP A 233 2.39 -6.41 25.38
C ASP A 233 1.65 -7.36 26.34
N ASP A 234 0.47 -6.94 26.82
CA ASP A 234 -0.54 -7.77 27.47
C ASP A 234 -1.94 -7.36 26.99
N ALA A 235 -2.38 -7.97 25.88
CA ALA A 235 -3.65 -7.62 25.21
C ALA A 235 -4.91 -7.85 26.05
N SER A 236 -4.82 -8.54 27.19
CA SER A 236 -5.92 -8.73 28.12
C SER A 236 -6.15 -7.53 29.06
N LYS A 237 -5.23 -6.56 29.09
CA LYS A 237 -5.22 -5.43 29.98
C LYS A 237 -5.39 -4.10 29.27
N VAL A 238 -5.70 -3.08 30.05
CA VAL A 238 -5.71 -1.69 29.68
C VAL A 238 -4.80 -0.90 30.61
N ILE A 239 -4.32 0.25 30.16
CA ILE A 239 -3.57 1.19 30.98
C ILE A 239 -4.45 2.39 31.26
N GLN A 240 -4.38 2.91 32.51
CA GLN A 240 -5.11 4.09 32.98
C GLN A 240 -4.18 5.29 33.01
N ARG A 241 -4.54 6.37 32.30
CA ARG A 241 -3.75 7.61 32.26
C ARG A 241 -4.64 8.84 32.24
N GLY A 242 -4.29 9.82 33.01
CA GLY A 242 -4.99 11.09 33.06
C GLY A 242 -4.68 11.98 31.88
N VAL A 243 -5.69 12.56 31.26
CA VAL A 243 -5.54 13.58 30.23
C VAL A 243 -6.24 14.87 30.61
N PRO A 244 -5.70 16.03 30.21
CA PRO A 244 -6.42 17.29 30.37
C PRO A 244 -7.70 17.30 29.56
N THR A 245 -8.80 17.79 30.15
CA THR A 245 -10.11 17.76 29.51
C THR A 245 -10.90 19.03 29.71
N ARG A 246 -11.78 19.34 28.77
CA ARG A 246 -12.83 20.35 28.84
C ARG A 246 -14.18 19.76 28.52
N VAL A 247 -15.24 20.42 29.02
CA VAL A 247 -16.61 20.16 28.52
C VAL A 247 -16.95 21.23 27.48
N ILE A 248 -17.18 20.82 26.26
CA ILE A 248 -17.55 21.70 25.14
C ILE A 248 -18.89 21.25 24.58
N GLY A 249 -19.87 22.15 24.58
CA GLY A 249 -21.26 21.73 24.41
C GLY A 249 -21.65 20.75 25.52
N ASN A 250 -22.05 19.56 25.13
CA ASN A 250 -22.39 18.45 26.04
C ASN A 250 -21.38 17.31 26.01
N GLN A 251 -20.20 17.53 25.43
CA GLN A 251 -19.18 16.50 25.25
C GLN A 251 -17.96 16.76 26.12
N LEU A 252 -17.45 15.70 26.74
CA LEU A 252 -16.12 15.71 27.35
C LEU A 252 -15.08 15.53 26.25
N VAL A 253 -14.12 16.48 26.16
CA VAL A 253 -13.15 16.50 25.06
C VAL A 253 -11.72 16.69 25.58
N THR A 254 -10.77 16.23 24.78
CA THR A 254 -9.33 16.47 24.92
C THR A 254 -8.72 16.78 23.54
N THR A 255 -7.44 17.12 23.49
CA THR A 255 -6.73 17.30 22.22
C THR A 255 -6.03 16.00 21.80
N VAL A 256 -5.80 15.83 20.50
CA VAL A 256 -4.98 14.70 20.01
C VAL A 256 -3.58 14.74 20.65
N TYR A 257 -2.99 15.91 20.84
CA TYR A 257 -1.69 16.06 21.52
C TYR A 257 -1.68 15.46 22.92
N ASP A 258 -2.69 15.77 23.74
CA ASP A 258 -2.80 15.23 25.09
C ASP A 258 -3.00 13.70 25.06
N LEU A 259 -3.72 13.19 24.08
CA LEU A 259 -3.86 11.75 23.84
C LEU A 259 -2.54 11.08 23.41
N ILE A 260 -1.76 11.73 22.56
CA ILE A 260 -0.45 11.22 22.12
C ILE A 260 0.55 11.18 23.28
N LEU A 261 0.59 12.21 24.13
CA LEU A 261 1.41 12.15 25.34
C LEU A 261 0.98 10.98 26.24
N ALA A 262 -0.32 10.80 26.43
CA ALA A 262 -0.85 9.67 27.20
C ALA A 262 -0.53 8.33 26.53
N GLN A 263 -0.67 8.22 25.22
CA GLN A 263 -0.37 6.99 24.47
C GLN A 263 1.11 6.59 24.61
N TYR A 264 2.03 7.55 24.44
CA TYR A 264 3.47 7.30 24.56
C TYR A 264 3.98 7.21 26.02
N GLY A 265 3.13 7.43 27.02
CA GLY A 265 3.50 7.32 28.43
C GLY A 265 4.29 8.51 28.97
N VAL A 266 4.20 9.66 28.30
CA VAL A 266 4.90 10.88 28.73
C VAL A 266 4.03 11.68 29.70
N GLY A 267 4.28 11.47 30.98
CA GLY A 267 3.55 12.16 32.05
C GLY A 267 3.96 13.62 32.24
N ARG A 268 3.02 14.40 32.78
CA ARG A 268 3.23 15.77 33.28
C ARG A 268 2.80 15.84 34.75
N ALA A 269 3.26 16.85 35.46
CA ALA A 269 2.95 16.99 36.90
C ALA A 269 1.43 16.93 37.15
N ASN A 270 1.03 16.32 38.27
CA ASN A 270 -0.36 16.21 38.74
C ASN A 270 -1.33 15.40 37.86
N LEU A 271 -0.90 14.79 36.77
CA LEU A 271 -1.77 13.88 35.99
C LEU A 271 -1.96 12.56 36.74
N PRO A 272 -3.23 12.11 36.97
CA PRO A 272 -3.48 10.82 37.61
C PRO A 272 -3.16 9.66 36.66
N GLY A 273 -3.05 8.44 37.19
CA GLY A 273 -2.88 7.22 36.42
C GLY A 273 -1.45 6.67 36.42
N GLN A 274 -1.16 5.79 35.47
CA GLN A 274 0.08 5.01 35.38
C GLN A 274 1.07 5.70 34.44
N TRP A 275 2.15 6.25 34.98
CA TRP A 275 3.17 6.98 34.23
C TRP A 275 4.55 6.39 34.48
N ALA A 276 5.43 6.50 33.51
CA ALA A 276 6.83 6.13 33.66
C ALA A 276 7.52 7.10 34.67
N GLU A 277 8.28 6.55 35.58
CA GLU A 277 9.07 7.35 36.51
C GLU A 277 10.30 7.97 35.82
N ASN A 278 10.95 7.20 34.99
CA ASN A 278 12.14 7.56 34.20
C ASN A 278 12.33 6.62 33.01
N TYR A 279 13.44 6.77 32.29
CA TYR A 279 13.76 5.94 31.11
C TYR A 279 14.17 4.48 31.46
N GLU A 280 14.56 4.21 32.70
CA GLU A 280 14.95 2.89 33.23
C GLU A 280 13.76 2.08 33.76
N ASP A 281 12.54 2.62 33.73
CA ASP A 281 11.32 1.92 34.13
C ASP A 281 10.88 0.92 33.04
N SER A 282 11.29 -0.33 33.16
CA SER A 282 10.97 -1.39 32.20
C SER A 282 9.51 -1.89 32.26
N ASP A 283 8.77 -1.59 33.33
CA ASP A 283 7.36 -1.95 33.48
C ASP A 283 6.42 -0.94 32.78
N ALA A 284 6.92 0.26 32.52
CA ALA A 284 6.15 1.31 31.86
C ALA A 284 6.27 1.22 30.33
N LEU A 285 5.12 1.10 29.65
CA LEU A 285 5.04 1.02 28.19
C LEU A 285 5.78 2.20 27.52
N TYR A 286 6.54 1.84 26.48
CA TYR A 286 7.22 2.74 25.55
C TYR A 286 8.42 3.49 26.13
N THR A 287 8.87 3.16 27.35
CA THR A 287 10.17 3.64 27.82
C THR A 287 11.32 2.97 27.07
N PRO A 288 12.51 3.59 27.05
CA PRO A 288 13.70 2.95 26.51
C PRO A 288 14.06 1.60 27.14
N ALA A 289 13.88 1.43 28.45
CA ALA A 289 14.14 0.16 29.14
C ALA A 289 13.12 -0.92 28.75
N TRP A 290 11.84 -0.58 28.68
CA TRP A 290 10.80 -1.51 28.23
C TRP A 290 11.09 -2.04 26.80
N GLN A 291 11.49 -1.18 25.88
CA GLN A 291 11.79 -1.61 24.52
C GLN A 291 13.03 -2.49 24.42
N GLU A 292 14.04 -2.28 25.27
CA GLU A 292 15.26 -3.11 25.30
C GLU A 292 14.93 -4.58 25.54
N GLU A 293 14.00 -4.89 26.41
CA GLU A 293 13.53 -6.26 26.67
C GLU A 293 12.85 -6.90 25.45
N ILE A 294 12.23 -6.10 24.58
CA ILE A 294 11.51 -6.58 23.39
C ILE A 294 12.42 -6.64 22.16
N THR A 295 13.23 -5.61 21.95
CA THR A 295 13.99 -5.43 20.71
C THR A 295 15.44 -5.87 20.80
N SER A 296 15.96 -6.05 22.00
CA SER A 296 17.40 -6.25 22.32
C SER A 296 18.30 -5.06 21.96
N VAL A 297 17.74 -3.91 21.62
CA VAL A 297 18.51 -2.67 21.39
C VAL A 297 18.64 -1.93 22.71
N SER A 298 19.87 -1.60 23.12
CA SER A 298 20.12 -0.98 24.43
C SER A 298 19.36 0.36 24.60
N ALA A 299 18.77 0.55 25.78
CA ALA A 299 18.06 1.78 26.15
C ALA A 299 18.94 3.03 25.94
N SER A 300 20.22 2.95 26.31
CA SER A 300 21.17 4.06 26.14
C SER A 300 21.36 4.46 24.67
N SER A 301 21.40 3.50 23.74
CA SER A 301 21.48 3.78 22.31
C SER A 301 20.21 4.43 21.79
N VAL A 302 19.05 3.93 22.21
CA VAL A 302 17.74 4.49 21.82
C VAL A 302 17.60 5.94 22.29
N ILE A 303 17.90 6.22 23.56
CA ILE A 303 17.86 7.57 24.14
C ILE A 303 18.76 8.52 23.34
N ARG A 304 20.00 8.13 23.09
CA ARG A 304 20.97 8.96 22.39
C ARG A 304 20.58 9.22 20.95
N ILE A 305 20.19 8.18 20.20
CA ILE A 305 19.82 8.30 18.77
C ILE A 305 18.54 9.11 18.60
N ALA A 306 17.52 8.91 19.43
CA ALA A 306 16.29 9.72 19.40
C ALA A 306 16.58 11.19 19.66
N ARG A 307 17.43 11.47 20.65
CA ARG A 307 17.88 12.83 21.00
C ARG A 307 18.69 13.48 19.87
N GLU A 308 19.64 12.75 19.29
CA GLU A 308 20.44 13.22 18.16
C GLU A 308 19.60 13.50 16.93
N PHE A 309 18.65 12.61 16.61
CA PHE A 309 17.74 12.77 15.47
C PHE A 309 16.89 14.04 15.60
N ALA A 310 16.30 14.26 16.79
CA ALA A 310 15.48 15.44 17.04
C ALA A 310 16.31 16.72 17.15
N GLN A 311 17.48 16.68 17.80
CA GLN A 311 18.36 17.84 17.88
C GLN A 311 18.88 18.24 16.51
N ASN A 312 19.27 17.26 15.66
CA ASN A 312 19.66 17.53 14.28
C ASN A 312 18.51 18.14 13.47
N ALA A 313 17.30 17.63 13.63
CA ALA A 313 16.11 18.19 12.95
C ALA A 313 15.91 19.67 13.32
N LYS A 314 16.02 20.01 14.62
CA LYS A 314 15.94 21.38 15.10
C LYS A 314 17.04 22.27 14.49
N ASP A 315 18.30 21.85 14.61
CA ASP A 315 19.47 22.67 14.25
C ASP A 315 19.62 22.83 12.74
N SER A 316 19.15 21.85 11.96
CA SER A 316 19.24 21.86 10.49
C SER A 316 17.97 22.35 9.78
N GLY A 317 16.90 22.68 10.51
CA GLY A 317 15.62 23.08 9.94
C GLY A 317 14.85 21.92 9.28
N GLY A 318 14.97 20.70 9.83
CA GLY A 318 14.19 19.53 9.44
C GLY A 318 14.95 18.52 8.57
N ARG A 319 16.29 18.48 8.55
CA ARG A 319 17.11 17.60 7.69
C ARG A 319 17.46 16.26 8.35
N SER A 320 16.53 15.68 9.10
CA SER A 320 16.60 14.30 9.57
C SER A 320 15.67 13.43 8.72
N MET A 321 16.20 12.35 8.17
CA MET A 321 15.50 11.48 7.21
C MET A 321 15.51 10.03 7.70
N ILE A 322 14.40 9.33 7.47
CA ILE A 322 14.31 7.88 7.67
C ILE A 322 14.06 7.21 6.31
N THR A 323 15.02 6.42 5.86
CA THR A 323 14.84 5.56 4.68
C THR A 323 14.32 4.21 5.12
N LEU A 324 13.12 3.86 4.65
CA LEU A 324 12.43 2.63 5.04
C LEU A 324 12.29 1.69 3.86
N GLY A 325 12.60 0.42 4.08
CA GLY A 325 12.45 -0.62 3.06
C GLY A 325 11.12 -1.37 3.21
N ALA A 326 10.62 -1.93 2.10
CA ALA A 326 9.39 -2.74 2.07
C ALA A 326 9.41 -3.94 3.03
N GLY A 327 10.60 -4.36 3.46
CA GLY A 327 10.74 -5.48 4.40
C GLY A 327 9.95 -5.32 5.70
N THR A 328 9.82 -4.11 6.21
CA THR A 328 9.02 -3.83 7.42
C THR A 328 7.52 -3.88 7.15
N ASN A 329 7.10 -3.76 5.89
CA ASN A 329 5.68 -3.85 5.52
C ASN A 329 5.14 -5.30 5.44
N HIS A 330 6.00 -6.31 5.54
CA HIS A 330 5.60 -7.71 5.46
C HIS A 330 5.15 -8.32 6.81
N TRP A 331 5.00 -7.51 7.85
CA TRP A 331 4.43 -7.92 9.13
C TRP A 331 2.92 -7.68 9.16
N TYR A 332 2.19 -8.51 9.90
CA TYR A 332 0.74 -8.39 10.02
C TYR A 332 0.30 -7.02 10.56
N HIS A 333 1.07 -6.47 11.49
CA HIS A 333 0.87 -5.15 12.06
C HIS A 333 1.75 -4.07 11.41
N SER A 334 1.98 -4.16 10.11
CA SER A 334 2.83 -3.20 9.37
C SER A 334 2.31 -1.75 9.45
N ASP A 335 1.00 -1.57 9.44
CA ASP A 335 0.37 -0.24 9.59
C ASP A 335 0.77 0.43 10.91
N THR A 336 0.75 -0.27 12.04
CA THR A 336 1.17 0.29 13.33
C THR A 336 2.69 0.52 13.39
N ILE A 337 3.50 -0.37 12.81
CA ILE A 337 4.97 -0.20 12.72
C ILE A 337 5.30 1.07 11.94
N TYR A 338 4.73 1.24 10.75
CA TYR A 338 4.98 2.41 9.92
C TYR A 338 4.48 3.70 10.56
N ARG A 339 3.29 3.69 11.18
CA ARG A 339 2.76 4.87 11.89
C ARG A 339 3.67 5.29 13.02
N ALA A 340 4.22 4.36 13.80
CA ALA A 340 5.18 4.66 14.86
C ALA A 340 6.47 5.29 14.29
N ILE A 341 7.03 4.74 13.20
CA ILE A 341 8.23 5.28 12.55
C ILE A 341 7.98 6.66 11.92
N ILE A 342 6.87 6.82 11.20
CA ILE A 342 6.51 8.09 10.55
C ILE A 342 6.27 9.18 11.61
N SER A 343 5.71 8.84 12.77
CA SER A 343 5.51 9.79 13.87
C SER A 343 6.81 10.50 14.26
N LEU A 344 7.97 9.85 14.15
CA LEU A 344 9.26 10.48 14.47
C LEU A 344 9.57 11.67 13.56
N VAL A 345 9.31 11.54 12.24
CA VAL A 345 9.55 12.64 11.29
C VAL A 345 8.47 13.73 11.37
N LEU A 346 7.24 13.39 11.79
CA LEU A 346 6.18 14.37 11.99
C LEU A 346 6.44 15.21 13.25
N LEU A 347 6.78 14.56 14.36
CA LEU A 347 7.10 15.23 15.64
C LEU A 347 8.32 16.13 15.55
N THR A 348 9.25 15.87 14.64
CA THR A 348 10.47 16.67 14.49
C THR A 348 10.40 17.67 13.34
N GLY A 349 9.23 17.82 12.68
CA GLY A 349 9.01 18.80 11.63
C GLY A 349 9.79 18.53 10.35
N CYS A 350 10.19 17.29 10.11
CA CYS A 350 11.05 16.90 8.97
C CYS A 350 10.27 16.67 7.66
N GLN A 351 8.99 16.31 7.73
CA GLN A 351 8.22 16.01 6.54
C GLN A 351 7.89 17.27 5.72
N GLY A 352 8.09 17.20 4.41
CA GLY A 352 7.93 18.35 3.50
C GLY A 352 9.15 19.28 3.45
N LYS A 353 10.32 18.79 3.84
CA LYS A 353 11.61 19.49 3.83
C LYS A 353 12.62 18.71 3.01
N ASN A 354 13.40 19.42 2.19
CA ASN A 354 14.52 18.80 1.47
C ASN A 354 15.58 18.26 2.46
N GLY A 355 15.98 17.01 2.25
CA GLY A 355 16.90 16.31 3.14
C GLY A 355 16.27 15.78 4.42
N GLY A 356 14.95 15.86 4.57
CA GLY A 356 14.21 15.38 5.73
C GLY A 356 13.02 14.51 5.37
N GLY A 357 12.38 13.97 6.38
CA GLY A 357 11.13 13.23 6.26
C GLY A 357 11.29 11.74 6.01
N TRP A 358 10.24 11.14 5.51
CA TRP A 358 10.15 9.71 5.26
C TRP A 358 10.43 9.37 3.81
N ALA A 359 11.33 8.41 3.59
CA ALA A 359 11.75 7.93 2.29
C ALA A 359 11.51 6.43 2.18
N HIS A 360 10.39 6.04 1.58
CA HIS A 360 10.04 4.63 1.38
C HIS A 360 10.34 4.21 -0.05
N TYR A 361 11.19 3.19 -0.22
CA TYR A 361 11.64 2.76 -1.53
C TYR A 361 11.31 1.29 -1.78
N VAL A 362 10.28 1.05 -2.57
CA VAL A 362 9.91 -0.30 -3.04
C VAL A 362 10.11 -0.50 -4.54
N GLY A 363 10.32 0.56 -5.34
CA GLY A 363 10.55 0.47 -6.76
C GLY A 363 9.79 1.52 -7.55
N GLN A 364 9.19 1.13 -8.66
CA GLN A 364 8.38 2.01 -9.52
C GLN A 364 6.90 1.93 -9.13
N GLU A 365 6.53 2.50 -8.01
CA GLU A 365 5.15 2.51 -7.54
C GLU A 365 4.28 3.48 -8.33
N LYS A 366 4.88 4.56 -8.84
CA LYS A 366 4.20 5.62 -9.56
C LYS A 366 4.94 5.98 -10.85
N ALA A 367 4.22 5.99 -11.95
CA ALA A 367 4.74 6.48 -13.21
C ALA A 367 4.77 8.01 -13.23
N ARG A 368 5.89 8.63 -13.62
CA ARG A 368 6.00 10.09 -13.66
C ARG A 368 4.99 10.72 -14.62
N PRO A 369 4.87 10.36 -15.91
CA PRO A 369 3.80 10.87 -16.79
C PRO A 369 2.48 10.12 -16.55
N PHE A 370 1.93 10.24 -15.34
CA PHE A 370 0.82 9.43 -14.83
C PHE A 370 -0.51 9.72 -15.52
N THR A 371 -0.88 10.98 -15.71
CA THR A 371 -2.21 11.35 -16.22
C THR A 371 -2.47 10.74 -17.59
N GLY A 372 -1.55 10.91 -18.54
CA GLY A 372 -1.67 10.35 -19.89
C GLY A 372 -1.65 8.81 -19.87
N TRP A 373 -0.74 8.26 -19.06
CA TRP A 373 -0.62 6.80 -18.93
C TRP A 373 -1.92 6.16 -18.39
N ALA A 374 -2.50 6.69 -17.33
CA ALA A 374 -3.70 6.12 -16.71
C ALA A 374 -4.91 6.14 -17.65
N GLN A 375 -5.10 7.23 -18.39
CA GLN A 375 -6.21 7.33 -19.35
C GLN A 375 -6.07 6.30 -20.47
N LEU A 376 -4.84 6.12 -20.96
CA LEU A 376 -4.54 5.15 -22.03
C LEU A 376 -4.64 3.71 -21.52
N ALA A 377 -3.99 3.41 -20.39
CA ALA A 377 -3.89 2.08 -19.81
C ALA A 377 -5.26 1.49 -19.45
N PHE A 378 -6.15 2.29 -18.89
CA PHE A 378 -7.47 1.79 -18.46
C PHE A 378 -8.57 2.01 -19.49
N GLY A 379 -8.23 2.36 -20.73
CA GLY A 379 -9.21 2.61 -21.78
C GLY A 379 -10.21 3.70 -21.44
N ALA A 380 -9.86 4.57 -20.46
CA ALA A 380 -10.75 5.59 -19.92
C ALA A 380 -11.06 6.73 -20.90
N ASP A 381 -10.32 6.81 -21.98
CA ASP A 381 -10.57 7.64 -23.14
C ASP A 381 -11.77 7.15 -23.98
N TRP A 382 -12.13 5.88 -23.91
CA TRP A 382 -13.28 5.28 -24.58
C TRP A 382 -14.43 4.90 -23.67
N SER A 383 -14.13 4.23 -22.54
CA SER A 383 -15.15 3.64 -21.65
C SER A 383 -14.80 3.85 -20.19
N ARG A 384 -15.78 4.24 -19.36
CA ARG A 384 -15.63 4.44 -17.91
C ARG A 384 -16.84 3.86 -17.18
N PRO A 385 -16.65 3.27 -16.01
CA PRO A 385 -15.39 2.96 -15.33
C PRO A 385 -14.75 1.65 -15.84
N PRO A 386 -13.42 1.47 -15.67
CA PRO A 386 -12.76 0.18 -15.81
C PRO A 386 -13.02 -0.68 -14.56
N ARG A 387 -12.72 -2.00 -14.66
CA ARG A 387 -12.66 -2.88 -13.49
C ARG A 387 -11.22 -2.96 -12.99
N GLN A 388 -11.02 -2.56 -11.77
CA GLN A 388 -9.72 -2.61 -11.07
C GLN A 388 -9.91 -3.24 -9.71
N MET A 389 -9.07 -4.22 -9.35
CA MET A 389 -9.18 -4.95 -8.09
C MET A 389 -7.81 -5.08 -7.42
N ALA A 390 -7.78 -5.05 -6.10
CA ALA A 390 -6.59 -5.36 -5.31
C ALA A 390 -6.16 -6.80 -5.56
N GLY A 391 -4.88 -6.98 -5.89
CA GLY A 391 -4.31 -8.30 -6.10
C GLY A 391 -4.41 -9.18 -4.87
N THR A 392 -4.15 -8.64 -3.69
CA THR A 392 -4.28 -9.37 -2.42
C THR A 392 -5.68 -9.92 -2.21
N SER A 393 -6.73 -9.13 -2.41
CA SER A 393 -8.12 -9.58 -2.26
C SER A 393 -8.47 -10.67 -3.28
N PHE A 394 -8.02 -10.50 -4.53
CA PHE A 394 -8.25 -11.50 -5.58
C PHE A 394 -7.59 -12.83 -5.23
N TRP A 395 -6.28 -12.83 -4.93
CA TRP A 395 -5.55 -14.06 -4.64
C TRP A 395 -6.05 -14.76 -3.38
N TYR A 396 -6.38 -14.01 -2.32
CA TYR A 396 -6.94 -14.56 -1.10
C TYR A 396 -8.23 -15.36 -1.36
N LEU A 397 -9.10 -14.87 -2.23
CA LEU A 397 -10.36 -15.52 -2.60
C LEU A 397 -10.15 -16.63 -3.66
N ALA A 398 -9.48 -16.30 -4.77
CA ALA A 398 -9.38 -17.19 -5.92
C ALA A 398 -8.52 -18.44 -5.66
N THR A 399 -7.55 -18.35 -4.75
CA THR A 399 -6.67 -19.45 -4.34
C THR A 399 -7.07 -20.08 -3.01
N ASP A 400 -8.27 -19.83 -2.53
CA ASP A 400 -8.85 -20.41 -1.29
C ASP A 400 -8.02 -20.24 -0.03
N GLN A 401 -7.15 -19.24 0.04
CA GLN A 401 -6.33 -19.02 1.23
C GLN A 401 -7.17 -18.77 2.49
N TRP A 402 -8.37 -18.20 2.34
CA TRP A 402 -9.34 -17.99 3.40
C TRP A 402 -9.79 -19.28 4.12
N ARG A 403 -9.71 -20.44 3.44
CA ARG A 403 -10.04 -21.75 4.02
C ARG A 403 -9.03 -22.23 5.05
N TYR A 404 -7.86 -21.63 5.09
CA TYR A 404 -6.73 -22.03 5.94
C TYR A 404 -6.39 -20.99 7.01
N ASP A 405 -7.31 -20.08 7.28
CA ASP A 405 -7.15 -19.11 8.36
C ASP A 405 -7.33 -19.79 9.73
N SER A 406 -6.34 -19.63 10.60
CA SER A 406 -6.41 -20.04 12.00
C SER A 406 -6.69 -18.86 12.94
N TRP A 407 -6.88 -17.67 12.37
CA TRP A 407 -6.95 -16.39 13.06
C TRP A 407 -8.23 -15.65 12.67
N GLY A 408 -8.97 -15.15 13.65
CA GLY A 408 -10.19 -14.36 13.44
C GLY A 408 -10.02 -12.91 13.86
N ALA A 409 -10.92 -12.03 13.42
CA ALA A 409 -10.89 -10.61 13.74
C ALA A 409 -11.04 -10.34 15.25
N GLU A 410 -11.70 -11.25 15.97
CA GLU A 410 -11.84 -11.21 17.44
C GLU A 410 -10.49 -11.24 18.16
N GLY A 411 -9.46 -11.90 17.60
CA GLY A 411 -8.12 -11.95 18.17
C GLY A 411 -7.36 -10.62 18.10
N LEU A 412 -7.89 -9.65 17.38
CA LEU A 412 -7.33 -8.30 17.27
C LEU A 412 -7.97 -7.32 18.25
N THR A 413 -9.18 -7.58 18.72
CA THR A 413 -9.94 -6.67 19.57
C THR A 413 -9.31 -6.53 20.96
N THR A 414 -9.65 -5.45 21.65
CA THR A 414 -9.16 -5.11 22.98
C THR A 414 -10.29 -5.15 24.00
N PRO A 415 -10.03 -5.08 25.31
CA PRO A 415 -11.07 -4.93 26.31
C PRO A 415 -11.90 -3.63 26.19
N LEU A 416 -11.50 -2.72 25.27
CA LEU A 416 -12.23 -1.49 24.94
C LEU A 416 -13.07 -1.60 23.67
N SER A 417 -13.14 -2.79 23.06
CA SER A 417 -13.95 -3.05 21.87
C SER A 417 -15.45 -2.92 22.17
N ARG A 418 -16.20 -2.41 21.20
CA ARG A 418 -17.67 -2.33 21.21
C ARG A 418 -18.34 -3.59 20.65
N GLY A 419 -17.57 -4.51 20.08
CA GLY A 419 -18.02 -5.82 19.60
C GLY A 419 -18.39 -5.87 18.12
N SER A 420 -18.16 -4.83 17.31
CA SER A 420 -18.54 -4.83 15.90
C SER A 420 -17.76 -5.84 15.04
N LEU A 421 -16.60 -6.30 15.51
CA LEU A 421 -15.78 -7.34 14.88
C LEU A 421 -15.88 -8.69 15.60
N GLU A 422 -16.71 -8.81 16.64
CA GLU A 422 -16.86 -10.07 17.38
C GLU A 422 -17.27 -11.24 16.49
N LYS A 423 -16.59 -12.35 16.66
CA LYS A 423 -16.89 -13.62 15.95
C LYS A 423 -16.83 -13.51 14.41
N SER A 424 -16.15 -12.50 13.87
CA SER A 424 -15.91 -12.37 12.43
C SER A 424 -14.62 -13.08 12.05
N SER A 425 -14.65 -13.85 10.98
CA SER A 425 -13.44 -14.32 10.31
C SER A 425 -12.85 -13.19 9.45
N MET A 426 -11.61 -13.35 8.97
CA MET A 426 -11.04 -12.38 8.02
C MET A 426 -11.81 -12.34 6.71
N ALA A 427 -12.31 -13.49 6.25
CA ALA A 427 -13.17 -13.58 5.07
C ALA A 427 -14.51 -12.83 5.27
N ASP A 428 -15.11 -12.90 6.44
CA ASP A 428 -16.35 -12.15 6.74
C ASP A 428 -16.10 -10.63 6.70
N THR A 429 -14.95 -10.17 7.19
CA THR A 429 -14.59 -8.74 7.11
C THR A 429 -14.38 -8.29 5.67
N LEU A 430 -13.82 -9.14 4.80
CA LEU A 430 -13.69 -8.85 3.38
C LEU A 430 -15.07 -8.77 2.70
N VAL A 431 -15.98 -9.71 2.98
CA VAL A 431 -17.36 -9.68 2.45
C VAL A 431 -18.06 -8.38 2.86
N LYS A 432 -17.93 -7.97 4.12
CA LYS A 432 -18.51 -6.72 4.61
C LYS A 432 -17.86 -5.50 3.90
N ALA A 433 -16.54 -5.45 3.78
CA ALA A 433 -15.85 -4.36 3.10
C ALA A 433 -16.28 -4.21 1.63
N VAL A 434 -16.48 -5.32 0.91
CA VAL A 434 -17.02 -5.32 -0.46
C VAL A 434 -18.46 -4.80 -0.50
N ARG A 435 -19.30 -5.29 0.39
CA ARG A 435 -20.72 -4.88 0.50
C ARG A 435 -20.88 -3.39 0.82
N MET A 436 -19.98 -2.86 1.65
CA MET A 436 -19.94 -1.43 2.00
C MET A 436 -19.33 -0.56 0.90
N GLY A 437 -18.76 -1.15 -0.13
CA GLY A 437 -18.13 -0.41 -1.22
C GLY A 437 -16.71 0.07 -0.91
N TRP A 438 -16.05 -0.45 0.12
CA TRP A 438 -14.70 -0.02 0.48
C TRP A 438 -13.63 -0.63 -0.41
N THR A 439 -13.81 -1.87 -0.82
CA THR A 439 -12.89 -2.56 -1.74
C THR A 439 -13.69 -3.30 -2.82
N PRO A 440 -13.29 -3.24 -4.09
CA PRO A 440 -13.99 -3.96 -5.13
C PRO A 440 -13.65 -5.44 -5.14
N ALA A 441 -14.61 -6.28 -5.54
CA ALA A 441 -14.39 -7.68 -5.85
C ALA A 441 -15.00 -8.02 -7.21
N TYR A 442 -14.28 -8.81 -7.99
CA TYR A 442 -14.75 -9.29 -9.28
C TYR A 442 -14.51 -10.80 -9.38
N PRO A 443 -15.50 -11.57 -9.92
CA PRO A 443 -16.80 -11.07 -10.36
C PRO A 443 -17.54 -10.37 -9.23
N THR A 444 -18.33 -9.33 -9.55
CA THR A 444 -19.07 -8.58 -8.53
C THR A 444 -20.23 -9.40 -8.00
N PHE A 445 -21.02 -9.95 -8.91
CA PHE A 445 -22.29 -10.62 -8.61
C PHE A 445 -22.19 -12.13 -8.90
N ASN A 446 -23.05 -12.88 -8.27
CA ASN A 446 -23.31 -14.29 -8.56
C ASN A 446 -24.07 -14.51 -9.89
N LYS A 447 -24.14 -13.51 -10.74
CA LYS A 447 -24.75 -13.51 -12.07
C LYS A 447 -23.96 -12.64 -13.05
N ASN A 448 -23.93 -13.01 -14.33
CA ASN A 448 -23.25 -12.24 -15.36
C ASN A 448 -23.82 -10.82 -15.47
N PRO A 449 -22.98 -9.77 -15.38
CA PRO A 449 -23.41 -8.38 -15.46
C PRO A 449 -24.15 -8.00 -16.75
N LEU A 450 -23.82 -8.63 -17.89
CA LEU A 450 -24.53 -8.43 -19.16
C LEU A 450 -25.96 -8.96 -19.07
N THR A 451 -26.17 -10.10 -18.42
CA THR A 451 -27.52 -10.68 -18.19
C THR A 451 -28.34 -9.80 -17.26
N ILE A 452 -27.72 -9.26 -16.20
CA ILE A 452 -28.42 -8.34 -15.25
C ILE A 452 -28.98 -7.13 -15.98
N VAL A 453 -28.17 -6.49 -16.84
CA VAL A 453 -28.65 -5.32 -17.61
C VAL A 453 -29.77 -5.67 -18.57
N LYS A 454 -29.67 -6.83 -19.22
CA LYS A 454 -30.73 -7.31 -20.12
C LYS A 454 -32.03 -7.54 -19.36
N GLU A 455 -31.99 -8.25 -18.24
CA GLU A 455 -33.16 -8.50 -17.38
C GLU A 455 -33.81 -7.19 -16.90
N ALA A 456 -33.00 -6.21 -16.46
CA ALA A 456 -33.51 -4.91 -16.06
C ALA A 456 -34.25 -4.20 -17.20
N LYS A 457 -33.66 -4.18 -18.41
CA LYS A 457 -34.26 -3.59 -19.60
C LYS A 457 -35.56 -4.31 -20.01
N ASP A 458 -35.57 -5.65 -19.99
CA ASP A 458 -36.76 -6.46 -20.32
C ASP A 458 -37.93 -6.18 -19.34
N LEU A 459 -37.60 -5.79 -18.10
CA LEU A 459 -38.59 -5.37 -17.08
C LEU A 459 -38.91 -3.88 -17.12
N GLY A 460 -38.30 -3.11 -18.03
CA GLY A 460 -38.48 -1.66 -18.12
C GLY A 460 -37.90 -0.88 -16.92
N LYS A 461 -36.92 -1.45 -16.21
CA LYS A 461 -36.28 -0.84 -15.04
C LYS A 461 -34.91 -0.26 -15.40
N ASP A 462 -34.51 0.77 -14.67
CA ASP A 462 -33.14 1.24 -14.67
C ASP A 462 -32.20 0.15 -14.09
N PRO A 463 -31.09 -0.20 -14.77
CA PRO A 463 -30.20 -1.27 -14.32
C PRO A 463 -29.62 -1.07 -12.91
N LYS A 464 -29.32 0.17 -12.53
CA LYS A 464 -28.80 0.48 -11.18
C LYS A 464 -29.87 0.26 -10.11
N GLU A 465 -31.09 0.73 -10.35
CA GLU A 465 -32.21 0.51 -9.43
C GLU A 465 -32.54 -0.98 -9.31
N TYR A 466 -32.52 -1.70 -10.42
CA TYR A 466 -32.76 -3.15 -10.45
C TYR A 466 -31.71 -3.91 -9.62
N VAL A 467 -30.42 -3.55 -9.72
CA VAL A 467 -29.36 -4.15 -8.91
C VAL A 467 -29.57 -3.88 -7.42
N VAL A 468 -29.86 -2.63 -7.04
CA VAL A 468 -30.09 -2.26 -5.64
C VAL A 468 -31.26 -3.02 -5.03
N GLU A 469 -32.40 -3.07 -5.74
CA GLU A 469 -33.57 -3.82 -5.30
C GLU A 469 -33.30 -5.33 -5.17
N SER A 470 -32.54 -5.88 -6.15
CA SER A 470 -32.21 -7.31 -6.16
C SER A 470 -31.24 -7.68 -5.03
N LEU A 471 -30.27 -6.84 -4.70
CA LEU A 471 -29.39 -7.02 -3.56
C LEU A 471 -30.13 -6.90 -2.23
N LYS A 472 -31.04 -5.95 -2.10
CA LYS A 472 -31.86 -5.77 -0.88
C LYS A 472 -32.81 -6.95 -0.64
N SER A 473 -33.36 -7.53 -1.70
CA SER A 473 -34.28 -8.68 -1.61
C SER A 473 -33.56 -10.03 -1.51
N GLY A 474 -32.25 -10.10 -1.74
CA GLY A 474 -31.49 -11.34 -1.80
C GLY A 474 -31.69 -12.13 -3.10
N ALA A 475 -32.31 -11.54 -4.13
CA ALA A 475 -32.41 -12.13 -5.47
C ALA A 475 -31.07 -12.08 -6.23
N LEU A 476 -30.18 -11.23 -5.79
CA LEU A 476 -28.81 -11.07 -6.26
C LEU A 476 -27.87 -10.98 -5.04
N ASP A 477 -26.73 -11.64 -5.10
CA ASP A 477 -25.68 -11.58 -4.10
C ASP A 477 -24.34 -11.14 -4.69
N PHE A 478 -23.45 -10.61 -3.85
CA PHE A 478 -22.05 -10.42 -4.20
C PHE A 478 -21.34 -11.77 -4.29
N ALA A 479 -20.60 -11.99 -5.38
CA ALA A 479 -19.88 -13.26 -5.62
C ALA A 479 -18.87 -13.62 -4.51
N VAL A 480 -18.34 -12.61 -3.81
CA VAL A 480 -17.41 -12.79 -2.69
C VAL A 480 -18.00 -13.62 -1.53
N SER A 481 -19.32 -13.71 -1.42
CA SER A 481 -19.99 -14.56 -0.42
C SER A 481 -20.02 -16.06 -0.81
N ASP A 482 -19.72 -16.41 -2.06
CA ASP A 482 -19.66 -17.80 -2.55
C ASP A 482 -18.53 -17.98 -3.59
N PRO A 483 -17.25 -17.76 -3.21
CA PRO A 483 -16.13 -17.76 -4.15
C PRO A 483 -15.85 -19.14 -4.78
N ASP A 484 -16.33 -20.21 -4.13
CA ASP A 484 -16.18 -21.58 -4.58
C ASP A 484 -17.36 -22.10 -5.41
N ASN A 485 -18.29 -21.23 -5.79
CA ASN A 485 -19.29 -21.57 -6.78
C ASN A 485 -18.62 -21.52 -8.18
N PRO A 486 -18.76 -22.58 -9.01
CA PRO A 486 -18.16 -22.61 -10.34
C PRO A 486 -18.55 -21.42 -11.24
N ILE A 487 -19.70 -20.79 -11.00
CA ILE A 487 -20.14 -19.61 -11.74
C ILE A 487 -19.23 -18.38 -11.43
N ASN A 488 -18.58 -18.38 -10.29
CA ASN A 488 -17.74 -17.30 -9.78
C ASN A 488 -16.23 -17.55 -10.02
N PHE A 489 -15.86 -18.68 -10.62
CA PHE A 489 -14.45 -18.99 -10.89
C PHE A 489 -13.82 -18.01 -11.87
N PRO A 490 -12.58 -17.56 -11.66
CA PRO A 490 -11.81 -16.91 -12.70
C PRO A 490 -11.52 -17.94 -13.81
N ARG A 491 -11.81 -17.61 -15.06
CA ARG A 491 -11.68 -18.55 -16.18
C ARG A 491 -10.42 -18.33 -17.00
N VAL A 492 -10.05 -17.07 -17.19
CA VAL A 492 -8.87 -16.68 -17.96
C VAL A 492 -8.01 -15.73 -17.15
N LEU A 493 -6.74 -16.05 -17.02
CA LEU A 493 -5.73 -15.19 -16.42
C LEU A 493 -4.65 -14.90 -17.47
N THR A 494 -4.42 -13.62 -17.76
CA THR A 494 -3.31 -13.17 -18.59
C THR A 494 -2.27 -12.50 -17.73
N VAL A 495 -1.04 -12.99 -17.78
CA VAL A 495 0.11 -12.46 -17.04
C VAL A 495 1.13 -11.97 -18.05
N TRP A 496 1.53 -10.70 -17.94
CA TRP A 496 2.61 -10.19 -18.79
C TRP A 496 3.67 -9.48 -17.93
N ARG A 497 4.92 -9.81 -18.19
CA ARG A 497 6.09 -9.27 -17.49
C ARG A 497 6.07 -9.48 -15.98
N ALA A 498 5.49 -10.59 -15.51
CA ALA A 498 5.45 -10.92 -14.11
C ALA A 498 5.63 -12.42 -13.89
N ASN A 499 6.53 -12.77 -12.97
CA ASN A 499 6.74 -14.15 -12.56
C ASN A 499 6.06 -14.43 -11.22
N LEU A 500 4.76 -14.71 -11.24
CA LEU A 500 3.92 -14.89 -10.04
C LEU A 500 4.41 -16.06 -9.17
N LEU A 501 4.72 -17.20 -9.80
CA LEU A 501 5.09 -18.45 -9.13
C LEU A 501 6.59 -18.61 -8.81
N GLY A 502 7.41 -17.71 -9.30
CA GLY A 502 8.87 -17.76 -9.08
C GLY A 502 9.45 -16.51 -8.43
N SER A 503 8.64 -15.50 -8.14
CA SER A 503 9.10 -14.24 -7.58
C SER A 503 8.37 -13.90 -6.26
N SER A 504 7.72 -12.76 -6.18
CA SER A 504 7.26 -12.17 -4.93
C SER A 504 5.84 -12.54 -4.49
N GLY A 505 5.07 -13.27 -5.32
CA GLY A 505 3.69 -13.66 -5.00
C GLY A 505 3.59 -14.58 -3.80
N LYS A 506 2.73 -14.24 -2.84
CA LYS A 506 2.54 -15.00 -1.61
C LYS A 506 1.51 -16.12 -1.80
N GLY A 507 1.68 -17.21 -1.05
CA GLY A 507 0.75 -18.32 -1.11
C GLY A 507 0.91 -19.20 -2.35
N ASN A 508 2.12 -19.47 -2.79
CA ASN A 508 2.41 -20.25 -4.00
C ASN A 508 1.74 -21.62 -4.01
N GLU A 509 1.75 -22.34 -2.89
CA GLU A 509 1.18 -23.70 -2.84
C GLU A 509 -0.34 -23.70 -3.01
N TYR A 510 -1.01 -22.67 -2.49
CA TYR A 510 -2.44 -22.47 -2.66
C TYR A 510 -2.80 -22.12 -4.12
N PHE A 511 -1.96 -21.30 -4.75
CA PHE A 511 -2.10 -20.96 -6.16
C PHE A 511 -2.01 -22.21 -7.06
N LEU A 512 -1.00 -23.03 -6.83
CA LEU A 512 -0.79 -24.26 -7.59
C LEU A 512 -1.98 -25.20 -7.45
N HIS A 513 -2.46 -25.43 -6.23
CA HIS A 513 -3.54 -26.37 -5.99
C HIS A 513 -4.90 -25.85 -6.43
N HIS A 514 -5.35 -24.74 -5.87
CA HIS A 514 -6.72 -24.29 -6.05
C HIS A 514 -7.00 -23.62 -7.38
N LEU A 515 -6.03 -22.85 -7.90
CA LEU A 515 -6.22 -22.13 -9.16
C LEU A 515 -5.78 -22.94 -10.37
N LEU A 516 -4.62 -23.60 -10.33
CA LEU A 516 -4.07 -24.34 -11.45
C LEU A 516 -4.36 -25.84 -11.45
N GLY A 517 -4.79 -26.41 -10.32
CA GLY A 517 -5.03 -27.86 -10.19
C GLY A 517 -3.75 -28.70 -10.15
N ALA A 518 -2.60 -28.07 -9.85
CA ALA A 518 -1.31 -28.75 -9.73
C ALA A 518 -1.08 -29.22 -8.29
N GLU A 519 -0.25 -30.25 -8.12
CA GLU A 519 0.18 -30.67 -6.81
C GLU A 519 1.10 -29.63 -6.16
N GLY A 520 0.78 -29.24 -4.92
CA GLY A 520 1.58 -28.36 -4.08
C GLY A 520 2.16 -29.08 -2.88
N ALA A 521 3.08 -28.43 -2.18
CA ALA A 521 3.69 -28.90 -0.94
C ALA A 521 2.96 -28.37 0.31
N GLN A 522 1.72 -27.91 0.19
CA GLN A 522 0.92 -27.42 1.29
C GLN A 522 0.80 -28.45 2.41
N SER A 523 0.99 -28.02 3.65
CA SER A 523 1.16 -28.90 4.80
C SER A 523 0.13 -28.70 5.92
N GLY A 524 -0.51 -27.53 6.03
CA GLY A 524 -1.40 -27.21 7.14
C GLY A 524 -2.86 -27.58 6.93
N PRO A 525 -3.61 -27.80 8.02
CA PRO A 525 -5.02 -28.12 7.96
C PRO A 525 -5.88 -26.89 7.60
N MET A 526 -7.05 -27.16 7.03
CA MET A 526 -8.07 -26.12 6.84
C MET A 526 -8.60 -25.60 8.18
N THR A 527 -9.25 -24.46 8.12
CA THR A 527 -9.92 -23.78 9.23
C THR A 527 -10.89 -24.76 9.94
N SER A 528 -10.76 -24.84 11.26
CA SER A 528 -11.63 -25.67 12.09
C SER A 528 -13.10 -25.20 12.02
N PRO A 529 -14.09 -26.11 12.21
CA PRO A 529 -15.50 -25.78 12.04
C PRO A 529 -15.98 -24.55 12.83
N GLU A 530 -15.47 -24.36 14.04
CA GLU A 530 -15.84 -23.23 14.91
C GLU A 530 -15.30 -21.88 14.47
N LYS A 531 -14.25 -21.88 13.62
CA LYS A 531 -13.62 -20.66 13.07
C LYS A 531 -13.99 -20.38 11.61
N ARG A 532 -14.85 -21.22 11.03
CA ARG A 532 -15.32 -21.01 9.64
C ARG A 532 -16.04 -19.68 9.49
N PRO A 533 -15.90 -19.02 8.32
CA PRO A 533 -16.64 -17.80 8.05
C PRO A 533 -18.15 -18.02 8.09
N LYS A 534 -18.90 -16.99 8.45
CA LYS A 534 -20.36 -17.00 8.54
C LYS A 534 -21.02 -16.37 7.33
N GLU A 535 -20.36 -15.39 6.71
CA GLU A 535 -20.84 -14.69 5.52
C GLU A 535 -20.26 -15.26 4.21
N VAL A 536 -19.31 -16.19 4.29
CA VAL A 536 -18.81 -16.93 3.13
C VAL A 536 -19.32 -18.37 3.19
N LYS A 537 -19.94 -18.81 2.11
CA LYS A 537 -20.49 -20.14 2.00
C LYS A 537 -19.39 -21.20 2.02
N TRP A 538 -19.37 -22.01 3.05
CA TRP A 538 -18.47 -23.14 3.15
C TRP A 538 -18.98 -24.32 2.32
N ARG A 539 -18.11 -24.87 1.47
CA ARG A 539 -18.35 -26.10 0.71
C ARG A 539 -17.37 -27.17 1.18
N ASP A 540 -17.84 -28.38 1.43
CA ASP A 540 -16.98 -29.48 1.89
C ASP A 540 -16.11 -30.01 0.75
N GLU A 541 -16.62 -30.01 -0.48
CA GLU A 541 -15.82 -30.26 -1.67
C GLU A 541 -15.00 -29.01 -2.01
N VAL A 542 -13.69 -29.15 -1.91
CA VAL A 542 -12.75 -28.05 -2.13
C VAL A 542 -12.39 -27.97 -3.60
N PRO A 543 -12.60 -26.82 -4.28
CA PRO A 543 -12.24 -26.67 -5.66
C PRO A 543 -10.74 -26.80 -5.90
N SER A 544 -10.38 -27.44 -7.01
CA SER A 544 -9.02 -27.54 -7.53
C SER A 544 -9.05 -27.21 -9.01
N GLY A 545 -8.10 -26.38 -9.48
CA GLY A 545 -8.04 -26.02 -10.90
C GLY A 545 -9.20 -25.13 -11.37
N LYS A 546 -9.45 -24.02 -10.67
CA LYS A 546 -10.53 -23.07 -11.01
C LYS A 546 -10.32 -22.35 -12.35
N LEU A 547 -9.08 -22.31 -12.84
CA LEU A 547 -8.68 -21.58 -14.04
C LEU A 547 -8.76 -22.50 -15.28
N ASP A 548 -9.41 -22.01 -16.34
CA ASP A 548 -9.49 -22.72 -17.62
C ASP A 548 -8.27 -22.44 -18.52
N LEU A 549 -7.71 -21.22 -18.43
CA LEU A 549 -6.64 -20.75 -19.32
C LEU A 549 -5.71 -19.78 -18.62
N LEU A 550 -4.42 -20.13 -18.56
CA LEU A 550 -3.32 -19.26 -18.15
C LEU A 550 -2.49 -18.86 -19.37
N VAL A 551 -2.50 -17.57 -19.71
CA VAL A 551 -1.68 -17.00 -20.79
C VAL A 551 -0.53 -16.21 -20.16
N SER A 552 0.70 -16.51 -20.54
CA SER A 552 1.89 -15.78 -20.11
C SER A 552 2.58 -15.11 -21.29
N LEU A 553 2.96 -13.84 -21.11
CA LEU A 553 3.74 -13.07 -22.09
C LEU A 553 5.01 -12.60 -21.38
N ASP A 554 6.14 -13.21 -21.73
CA ASP A 554 7.43 -12.92 -21.09
C ASP A 554 8.60 -13.13 -22.05
N PHE A 555 9.76 -12.56 -21.72
CA PHE A 555 10.97 -12.66 -22.54
C PHE A 555 11.90 -13.79 -22.11
N ARG A 556 11.57 -14.52 -21.05
CA ARG A 556 12.30 -15.70 -20.57
C ARG A 556 11.33 -16.76 -20.05
N MET A 557 11.79 -18.01 -19.95
CA MET A 557 11.04 -19.10 -19.36
C MET A 557 11.07 -18.93 -17.82
N THR A 558 9.93 -18.52 -17.28
CA THR A 558 9.74 -18.32 -15.84
C THR A 558 9.00 -19.48 -15.21
N SER A 559 8.96 -19.58 -13.88
CA SER A 559 8.11 -20.54 -13.19
C SER A 559 6.64 -20.38 -13.56
N THR A 560 6.16 -19.16 -13.77
CA THR A 560 4.80 -18.91 -14.26
C THR A 560 4.62 -19.44 -15.68
N GLY A 561 5.61 -19.23 -16.56
CA GLY A 561 5.62 -19.76 -17.92
C GLY A 561 5.55 -21.30 -17.98
N LEU A 562 6.24 -21.98 -17.05
CA LEU A 562 6.21 -23.46 -16.98
C LEU A 562 4.81 -24.02 -16.70
N PHE A 563 3.95 -23.28 -16.03
CA PHE A 563 2.58 -23.67 -15.72
C PHE A 563 1.53 -23.06 -16.67
N SER A 564 1.95 -22.25 -17.65
CA SER A 564 1.04 -21.59 -18.56
C SER A 564 0.57 -22.53 -19.68
N ASP A 565 -0.69 -22.41 -20.08
CA ASP A 565 -1.26 -23.12 -21.22
C ASP A 565 -0.77 -22.52 -22.53
N VAL A 566 -0.62 -21.20 -22.56
CA VAL A 566 -0.11 -20.45 -23.72
C VAL A 566 1.01 -19.53 -23.27
N LEU A 567 2.17 -19.65 -23.92
CA LEU A 567 3.34 -18.80 -23.67
C LEU A 567 3.64 -17.99 -24.93
N LEU A 568 3.56 -16.66 -24.83
CA LEU A 568 3.85 -15.73 -25.91
C LEU A 568 5.22 -15.09 -25.68
N PRO A 569 6.20 -15.25 -26.58
CA PRO A 569 7.53 -14.66 -26.40
C PRO A 569 7.49 -13.14 -26.59
N ALA A 570 8.01 -12.41 -25.61
CA ALA A 570 8.05 -10.95 -25.58
C ALA A 570 9.43 -10.40 -25.92
N ALA A 571 9.47 -9.23 -26.55
CA ALA A 571 10.69 -8.47 -26.80
C ALA A 571 11.32 -7.98 -25.50
N THR A 572 12.67 -7.94 -25.45
CA THR A 572 13.44 -7.35 -24.35
C THR A 572 13.65 -5.85 -24.52
N TRP A 573 14.42 -5.23 -23.62
CA TRP A 573 14.62 -3.76 -23.61
C TRP A 573 15.28 -3.20 -24.89
N TYR A 574 16.23 -3.92 -25.48
CA TYR A 574 16.91 -3.52 -26.70
C TYR A 574 16.19 -3.85 -28.00
N GLU A 575 14.99 -4.45 -27.89
CA GLU A 575 14.20 -4.96 -29.02
C GLU A 575 12.87 -4.22 -29.16
N LYS A 576 12.62 -3.18 -28.35
CA LYS A 576 11.36 -2.42 -28.37
C LYS A 576 11.54 -0.95 -28.05
N TYR A 577 10.53 -0.16 -28.39
CA TYR A 577 10.38 1.23 -27.91
C TYR A 577 9.42 1.28 -26.72
N ASP A 578 9.75 2.06 -25.71
CA ASP A 578 8.91 2.29 -24.54
C ASP A 578 9.41 3.52 -23.75
N LEU A 579 8.72 3.85 -22.66
CA LEU A 579 9.15 4.83 -21.65
C LEU A 579 9.33 4.14 -20.31
N SER A 580 10.30 4.62 -19.53
CA SER A 580 10.51 4.24 -18.15
C SER A 580 10.65 5.48 -17.27
N SER A 581 10.19 5.38 -16.03
CA SER A 581 10.40 6.35 -14.98
C SER A 581 10.47 5.64 -13.64
N THR A 582 10.96 6.31 -12.61
CA THR A 582 11.00 5.81 -11.24
C THR A 582 10.70 6.95 -10.28
N ASP A 583 10.20 6.64 -9.11
CA ASP A 583 9.95 7.60 -8.04
C ASP A 583 11.25 8.25 -7.56
N MET A 584 12.36 7.49 -7.62
CA MET A 584 13.66 7.87 -7.08
C MET A 584 14.43 8.88 -7.95
N HIS A 585 13.97 9.17 -9.16
CA HIS A 585 14.62 10.11 -10.08
C HIS A 585 13.60 10.97 -10.80
N PRO A 586 13.84 12.28 -10.96
CA PRO A 586 12.96 13.18 -11.68
C PRO A 586 13.21 13.12 -13.20
N PHE A 587 13.38 11.92 -13.76
CA PHE A 587 13.70 11.74 -15.17
C PHE A 587 12.74 10.77 -15.85
N ILE A 588 12.45 11.06 -17.12
CA ILE A 588 11.78 10.15 -18.05
C ILE A 588 12.84 9.58 -18.98
N HIS A 589 12.90 8.25 -19.04
CA HIS A 589 13.85 7.49 -19.86
C HIS A 589 13.11 6.80 -21.00
N ALA A 590 13.81 6.57 -22.11
CA ALA A 590 13.31 5.73 -23.18
C ALA A 590 13.93 4.34 -23.16
N PHE A 591 13.20 3.37 -23.71
CA PHE A 591 13.77 2.17 -24.26
C PHE A 591 13.86 2.35 -25.78
N ASN A 592 15.02 2.04 -26.36
CA ASN A 592 15.32 2.18 -27.77
C ASN A 592 15.55 0.81 -28.39
N ALA A 593 14.85 0.50 -29.46
CA ALA A 593 15.09 -0.72 -30.21
C ALA A 593 16.44 -0.61 -30.95
N ALA A 594 17.44 -1.38 -30.50
CA ALA A 594 18.73 -1.50 -31.16
C ALA A 594 18.72 -2.59 -32.23
N ILE A 595 17.86 -3.60 -32.05
CA ILE A 595 17.64 -4.73 -32.97
C ILE A 595 16.14 -5.06 -33.00
N ASN A 596 15.73 -5.77 -34.06
CA ASN A 596 14.37 -6.31 -34.11
C ASN A 596 14.25 -7.51 -33.16
N PRO A 597 13.06 -7.76 -32.59
CA PRO A 597 12.80 -8.96 -31.81
C PRO A 597 13.12 -10.23 -32.64
N PRO A 598 13.80 -11.23 -32.04
CA PRO A 598 14.13 -12.46 -32.76
C PRO A 598 12.90 -13.37 -32.94
N TRP A 599 12.91 -14.19 -33.97
CA TRP A 599 11.94 -15.24 -34.29
C TRP A 599 10.49 -14.70 -34.24
N GLN A 600 9.67 -15.25 -33.36
CA GLN A 600 8.26 -14.90 -33.22
C GLN A 600 8.03 -13.91 -32.06
N ALA A 601 9.07 -13.47 -31.38
CA ALA A 601 8.96 -12.48 -30.29
C ALA A 601 8.39 -11.15 -30.80
N ARG A 602 7.53 -10.54 -30.01
CA ARG A 602 6.91 -9.24 -30.29
C ARG A 602 7.01 -8.34 -29.08
N SER A 603 6.97 -7.04 -29.31
CA SER A 603 6.72 -6.14 -28.18
C SER A 603 5.38 -6.45 -27.53
N ASP A 604 5.23 -6.18 -26.25
CA ASP A 604 3.93 -6.33 -25.57
C ASP A 604 2.85 -5.53 -26.31
N TYR A 605 3.22 -4.35 -26.79
CA TYR A 605 2.32 -3.46 -27.51
C TYR A 605 1.76 -4.14 -28.77
N ASP A 606 2.62 -4.70 -29.60
CA ASP A 606 2.23 -5.39 -30.84
C ASP A 606 1.45 -6.68 -30.55
N ALA A 607 1.82 -7.41 -29.49
CA ALA A 607 1.12 -8.62 -29.09
C ALA A 607 -0.34 -8.34 -28.71
N PHE A 608 -0.59 -7.33 -27.87
CA PHE A 608 -1.95 -6.98 -27.48
C PHE A 608 -2.74 -6.29 -28.62
N GLN A 609 -2.10 -5.53 -29.49
CA GLN A 609 -2.73 -5.04 -30.72
C GLN A 609 -3.23 -6.21 -31.58
N ARG A 610 -2.41 -7.24 -31.75
CA ARG A 610 -2.78 -8.42 -32.54
C ARG A 610 -3.89 -9.23 -31.86
N LEU A 611 -3.84 -9.42 -30.56
CA LEU A 611 -4.92 -10.05 -29.80
C LEU A 611 -6.24 -9.29 -29.98
N ALA A 612 -6.23 -7.96 -29.92
CA ALA A 612 -7.40 -7.13 -30.12
C ALA A 612 -7.99 -7.26 -31.53
N GLN A 613 -7.14 -7.36 -32.57
CA GLN A 613 -7.60 -7.58 -33.94
C GLN A 613 -8.34 -8.90 -34.06
N VAL A 614 -7.75 -9.98 -33.57
CA VAL A 614 -8.38 -11.33 -33.65
C VAL A 614 -9.66 -11.36 -32.80
N PHE A 615 -9.63 -10.76 -31.61
CA PHE A 615 -10.79 -10.68 -30.75
C PHE A 615 -11.94 -9.93 -31.42
N SER A 616 -11.68 -8.74 -31.99
CA SER A 616 -12.71 -7.92 -32.64
C SER A 616 -13.35 -8.66 -33.81
N HIS A 617 -12.55 -9.36 -34.67
CA HIS A 617 -13.05 -10.15 -35.76
C HIS A 617 -13.99 -11.28 -35.31
N LEU A 618 -13.64 -11.97 -34.22
CA LEU A 618 -14.50 -13.00 -33.63
C LEU A 618 -15.74 -12.40 -32.97
N ALA A 619 -15.55 -11.27 -32.25
CA ALA A 619 -16.61 -10.59 -31.52
C ALA A 619 -17.69 -10.00 -32.44
N GLU A 620 -17.34 -9.56 -33.63
CA GLU A 620 -18.30 -9.11 -34.64
C GLU A 620 -19.39 -10.18 -34.89
N LYS A 621 -18.99 -11.45 -34.93
CA LYS A 621 -19.91 -12.56 -35.16
C LYS A 621 -20.61 -13.06 -33.91
N HIS A 622 -19.93 -13.02 -32.71
CA HIS A 622 -20.38 -13.77 -31.56
C HIS A 622 -20.85 -12.88 -30.37
N LEU A 623 -20.47 -11.62 -30.34
CA LEU A 623 -20.76 -10.74 -29.18
C LEU A 623 -21.48 -9.46 -29.59
N GLY A 624 -21.06 -8.79 -30.66
CA GLY A 624 -21.61 -7.47 -31.04
C GLY A 624 -21.44 -6.42 -29.95
N THR A 625 -22.50 -5.61 -29.80
CA THR A 625 -22.57 -4.59 -28.74
C THR A 625 -23.44 -5.07 -27.57
N GLN A 626 -22.94 -4.96 -26.35
CA GLN A 626 -23.60 -5.36 -25.11
C GLN A 626 -23.61 -4.20 -24.11
N SER A 627 -24.58 -4.20 -23.22
CA SER A 627 -24.58 -3.29 -22.05
C SER A 627 -24.14 -4.06 -20.81
N ASP A 628 -23.13 -3.55 -20.16
CA ASP A 628 -22.51 -4.11 -18.96
C ASP A 628 -22.80 -3.22 -17.76
N ILE A 629 -22.91 -3.76 -16.55
CA ILE A 629 -22.99 -2.98 -15.33
C ILE A 629 -21.75 -3.21 -14.47
N VAL A 630 -21.07 -2.12 -14.14
CA VAL A 630 -19.81 -2.12 -13.37
C VAL A 630 -20.05 -1.53 -11.99
N ALA A 631 -19.67 -2.27 -10.97
CA ALA A 631 -19.61 -1.76 -9.61
C ALA A 631 -18.29 -1.01 -9.40
N ILE A 632 -18.38 0.20 -8.87
CA ILE A 632 -17.23 0.98 -8.43
C ILE A 632 -17.27 1.16 -6.92
N PRO A 633 -16.14 1.02 -6.24
CA PRO A 633 -16.06 1.28 -4.81
C PRO A 633 -16.30 2.76 -4.49
N LEU A 634 -16.45 3.08 -3.22
CA LEU A 634 -16.53 4.46 -2.76
C LEU A 634 -15.26 5.20 -3.16
N GLN A 635 -15.43 6.42 -3.66
CA GLN A 635 -14.31 7.27 -4.08
C GLN A 635 -13.79 8.04 -2.89
N HIS A 636 -12.55 7.78 -2.49
CA HIS A 636 -11.94 8.36 -1.30
C HIS A 636 -10.40 8.33 -1.37
N ASP A 637 -9.74 8.98 -0.42
CA ASP A 637 -8.28 8.97 -0.25
C ASP A 637 -7.84 8.51 1.16
N THR A 638 -8.73 8.58 2.15
CA THR A 638 -8.41 8.27 3.55
C THR A 638 -9.45 7.32 4.17
N PRO A 639 -9.07 6.49 5.15
CA PRO A 639 -10.02 5.65 5.88
C PRO A 639 -11.24 6.39 6.41
N SER A 640 -11.09 7.61 6.89
CA SER A 640 -12.21 8.39 7.41
C SER A 640 -13.33 8.65 6.40
N GLU A 641 -13.02 8.68 5.10
CA GLU A 641 -14.03 8.89 4.05
C GLU A 641 -14.81 7.62 3.70
N THR A 642 -14.31 6.43 4.04
CA THR A 642 -15.03 5.17 3.81
C THR A 642 -16.10 4.92 4.85
N ALA A 643 -15.86 5.34 6.09
CA ALA A 643 -16.87 5.36 7.11
C ALA A 643 -17.95 6.40 6.78
N GLN A 644 -19.10 6.22 7.39
CA GLN A 644 -20.15 7.25 7.40
C GLN A 644 -19.71 8.40 8.32
N PRO A 645 -20.40 9.54 8.30
CA PRO A 645 -20.08 10.62 9.22
C PRO A 645 -19.89 10.12 10.65
N PHE A 646 -18.96 10.74 11.38
CA PHE A 646 -18.59 10.37 12.75
C PHE A 646 -17.84 9.03 12.89
N GLY A 647 -17.14 8.58 11.83
CA GLY A 647 -16.37 7.36 11.83
C GLY A 647 -17.20 6.07 11.92
N LYS A 648 -18.52 6.13 11.74
CA LYS A 648 -19.44 5.01 11.94
C LYS A 648 -19.47 4.03 10.78
N VAL A 649 -19.67 2.74 11.10
CA VAL A 649 -19.84 1.66 10.13
C VAL A 649 -21.23 1.05 10.29
N LEU A 650 -22.21 1.57 9.55
CA LEU A 650 -23.59 1.09 9.54
C LEU A 650 -23.84 0.23 8.29
N ASP A 651 -24.32 -0.98 8.48
CA ASP A 651 -24.52 -1.97 7.41
C ASP A 651 -25.97 -1.94 6.89
N TRP A 652 -26.14 -1.55 5.63
CA TRP A 652 -27.43 -1.52 4.97
C TRP A 652 -28.10 -2.91 4.86
N LYS A 653 -27.31 -3.99 4.78
CA LYS A 653 -27.86 -5.36 4.72
C LYS A 653 -28.51 -5.77 6.06
N LEU A 654 -28.05 -5.21 7.16
CA LEU A 654 -28.63 -5.39 8.49
C LEU A 654 -29.75 -4.40 8.81
N GLY A 655 -30.04 -3.47 7.89
CA GLY A 655 -31.06 -2.44 8.10
C GLY A 655 -30.63 -1.29 9.01
N GLU A 656 -29.34 -1.16 9.29
CA GLU A 656 -28.76 -0.09 10.13
C GLU A 656 -28.74 1.27 9.42
N CYS A 657 -28.73 1.26 8.09
CA CYS A 657 -28.82 2.45 7.24
C CYS A 657 -29.49 2.12 5.89
N GLU A 658 -29.77 3.14 5.08
CA GLU A 658 -30.28 2.95 3.72
C GLU A 658 -29.17 2.48 2.76
N ALA A 659 -29.54 1.61 1.80
CA ALA A 659 -28.67 1.18 0.71
C ALA A 659 -28.60 2.27 -0.36
N ILE A 660 -27.60 3.14 -0.27
CA ILE A 660 -27.42 4.28 -1.20
C ILE A 660 -26.15 4.05 -2.02
N PRO A 661 -26.28 3.80 -3.35
CA PRO A 661 -25.11 3.62 -4.22
C PRO A 661 -24.14 4.80 -4.20
N GLY A 662 -22.85 4.50 -3.98
CA GLY A 662 -21.80 5.50 -3.88
C GLY A 662 -21.71 6.21 -2.52
N LYS A 663 -22.48 5.77 -1.52
CA LYS A 663 -22.43 6.27 -0.13
C LYS A 663 -22.32 5.17 0.91
N THR A 664 -23.24 4.22 0.91
CA THR A 664 -23.28 3.11 1.88
C THR A 664 -23.05 1.75 1.23
N MET A 665 -22.95 1.72 -0.09
CA MET A 665 -22.66 0.55 -0.91
C MET A 665 -21.91 0.99 -2.18
N PRO A 666 -21.34 0.07 -2.98
CA PRO A 666 -20.73 0.41 -4.27
C PRO A 666 -21.69 1.20 -5.17
N ASN A 667 -21.16 2.08 -5.99
CA ASN A 667 -21.98 2.67 -7.06
C ASN A 667 -22.02 1.72 -8.27
N PHE A 668 -23.10 1.78 -9.06
CA PHE A 668 -23.29 0.93 -10.23
C PHE A 668 -23.47 1.80 -11.46
N ILE A 669 -22.66 1.53 -12.50
CA ILE A 669 -22.68 2.31 -13.74
C ILE A 669 -22.82 1.36 -14.93
N THR A 670 -23.78 1.66 -15.82
CA THR A 670 -23.93 0.94 -17.08
C THR A 670 -22.89 1.42 -18.08
N VAL A 671 -22.17 0.49 -18.69
CA VAL A 671 -21.15 0.74 -19.71
C VAL A 671 -21.50 0.00 -20.98
N GLU A 672 -21.57 0.71 -22.10
CA GLU A 672 -21.72 0.08 -23.40
C GLU A 672 -20.38 -0.47 -23.87
N ARG A 673 -20.40 -1.73 -24.29
CA ARG A 673 -19.24 -2.44 -24.82
C ARG A 673 -19.50 -2.87 -26.27
N ASP A 674 -18.92 -2.14 -27.19
CA ASP A 674 -18.81 -2.53 -28.57
C ASP A 674 -17.59 -3.42 -28.75
N TYR A 675 -17.79 -4.72 -28.64
CA TYR A 675 -16.72 -5.71 -28.70
C TYR A 675 -16.10 -5.84 -30.08
N ALA A 676 -16.86 -5.57 -31.12
CA ALA A 676 -16.35 -5.59 -32.52
C ALA A 676 -15.37 -4.43 -32.78
N ALA A 677 -15.51 -3.33 -32.06
CA ALA A 677 -14.66 -2.14 -32.22
C ALA A 677 -13.40 -2.12 -31.33
N VAL A 678 -13.13 -3.16 -30.54
CA VAL A 678 -11.99 -3.16 -29.60
C VAL A 678 -10.66 -2.91 -30.31
N ALA A 679 -10.41 -3.51 -31.48
CA ALA A 679 -9.18 -3.26 -32.24
C ALA A 679 -9.02 -1.79 -32.65
N GLN A 680 -10.10 -1.15 -33.09
CA GLN A 680 -10.07 0.25 -33.49
C GLN A 680 -9.87 1.16 -32.25
N LYS A 681 -10.50 0.84 -31.13
CA LYS A 681 -10.32 1.54 -29.85
C LYS A 681 -8.91 1.35 -29.27
N MET A 682 -8.26 0.23 -29.54
CA MET A 682 -6.85 0.02 -29.21
C MET A 682 -5.92 0.96 -30.01
N GLN A 683 -6.27 1.23 -31.28
CA GLN A 683 -5.43 1.94 -32.24
C GLN A 683 -5.67 3.45 -32.32
N THR A 684 -6.67 3.97 -31.59
CA THR A 684 -7.04 5.39 -31.62
C THR A 684 -7.34 5.93 -30.23
N LEU A 685 -7.00 7.18 -30.00
CA LEU A 685 -7.34 7.89 -28.75
C LEU A 685 -8.83 8.25 -28.76
N GLY A 686 -9.53 7.89 -27.71
CA GLY A 686 -10.98 8.08 -27.60
C GLY A 686 -11.39 9.54 -27.30
N PRO A 687 -12.70 9.86 -27.46
CA PRO A 687 -13.22 11.22 -27.28
C PRO A 687 -13.30 11.68 -25.84
N ASN A 688 -13.30 10.77 -24.84
CA ASN A 688 -13.52 11.13 -23.45
C ASN A 688 -12.45 12.04 -22.87
N VAL A 689 -11.24 12.04 -23.43
CA VAL A 689 -10.17 12.95 -22.96
C VAL A 689 -10.50 14.44 -23.24
N GLU A 690 -11.38 14.72 -24.22
CA GLU A 690 -11.86 16.07 -24.53
C GLU A 690 -13.22 16.34 -23.91
N THR A 691 -14.15 15.37 -23.96
CA THR A 691 -15.54 15.53 -23.52
C THR A 691 -15.67 15.47 -22.00
N LEU A 692 -15.09 14.46 -21.38
CA LEU A 692 -15.08 14.26 -19.92
C LEU A 692 -13.80 14.78 -19.25
N GLY A 693 -12.70 14.88 -20.02
CA GLY A 693 -11.39 15.25 -19.51
C GLY A 693 -10.62 14.06 -18.92
N THR A 694 -9.37 14.30 -18.55
CA THR A 694 -8.55 13.38 -17.75
C THR A 694 -8.66 13.75 -16.28
N VAL A 695 -8.65 12.76 -15.38
CA VAL A 695 -8.83 12.99 -13.94
C VAL A 695 -7.65 12.43 -13.17
N VAL A 696 -6.97 13.28 -12.41
CA VAL A 696 -5.90 12.89 -11.47
C VAL A 696 -5.93 13.82 -10.26
N LYS A 697 -5.79 13.26 -9.07
CA LYS A 697 -5.79 13.98 -7.78
C LYS A 697 -6.99 14.91 -7.58
N GLY A 698 -8.15 14.51 -8.09
CA GLY A 698 -9.39 15.29 -8.01
C GLY A 698 -9.45 16.48 -8.97
N ILE A 699 -8.45 16.66 -9.85
CA ILE A 699 -8.44 17.66 -10.89
C ILE A 699 -8.83 17.05 -12.23
N THR A 700 -9.80 17.67 -12.89
CA THR A 700 -10.28 17.26 -14.22
C THR A 700 -9.82 18.27 -15.27
N LEU A 701 -9.11 17.80 -16.29
CA LEU A 701 -8.62 18.63 -17.39
C LEU A 701 -9.09 18.12 -18.74
N LYS A 702 -9.67 18.98 -19.54
CA LYS A 702 -9.98 18.69 -20.94
C LYS A 702 -8.73 18.84 -21.80
N GLN A 703 -8.39 17.81 -22.56
CA GLN A 703 -7.12 17.68 -23.28
C GLN A 703 -7.18 18.13 -24.77
N ASN A 704 -8.01 19.09 -25.09
CA ASN A 704 -8.20 19.55 -26.48
C ASN A 704 -6.88 19.95 -27.17
N ILE A 705 -6.01 20.69 -26.47
CA ILE A 705 -4.72 21.12 -27.02
C ILE A 705 -3.81 19.93 -27.29
N ALA A 706 -3.73 18.99 -26.34
CA ALA A 706 -2.93 17.77 -26.51
C ALA A 706 -3.46 16.92 -27.67
N VAL A 707 -4.79 16.79 -27.82
CA VAL A 707 -5.40 16.04 -28.91
C VAL A 707 -5.09 16.66 -30.28
N GLU A 708 -5.18 17.99 -30.43
CA GLU A 708 -4.83 18.68 -31.66
C GLU A 708 -3.33 18.55 -32.03
N TYR A 709 -2.46 18.58 -31.03
CA TYR A 709 -1.05 18.26 -31.20
C TYR A 709 -0.84 16.82 -31.70
N LEU A 710 -1.47 15.84 -31.03
CA LEU A 710 -1.36 14.40 -31.38
C LEU A 710 -1.90 14.09 -32.77
N LYS A 711 -2.96 14.74 -33.23
CA LYS A 711 -3.44 14.62 -34.62
C LYS A 711 -2.36 14.96 -35.66
N LYS A 712 -1.53 15.97 -35.36
CA LYS A 712 -0.43 16.40 -36.26
C LYS A 712 0.75 15.45 -36.22
N VAL A 713 1.10 14.94 -35.04
CA VAL A 713 2.32 14.12 -34.83
C VAL A 713 2.05 12.63 -35.13
N ASN A 714 0.98 12.07 -34.61
CA ASN A 714 0.64 10.66 -34.75
C ASN A 714 -0.18 10.35 -36.02
N GLY A 715 -0.77 11.40 -36.63
CA GLY A 715 -1.75 11.20 -37.70
C GLY A 715 -3.17 10.94 -37.17
N VAL A 716 -4.11 10.76 -38.08
CA VAL A 716 -5.55 10.70 -37.82
C VAL A 716 -6.15 9.46 -38.47
N ALA A 717 -7.02 8.75 -37.77
CA ALA A 717 -7.79 7.67 -38.31
C ALA A 717 -8.84 8.21 -39.31
N THR A 718 -8.98 7.55 -40.43
CA THR A 718 -9.86 7.98 -41.55
C THR A 718 -11.20 7.30 -41.54
N GLU A 719 -11.38 6.21 -40.81
CA GLU A 719 -12.58 5.38 -40.81
C GLU A 719 -12.88 4.74 -39.49
N GLY A 720 -14.05 4.14 -39.32
CA GLY A 720 -14.48 3.42 -38.15
C GLY A 720 -14.84 4.32 -36.95
N VAL A 721 -14.92 3.71 -35.75
CA VAL A 721 -15.31 4.44 -34.51
C VAL A 721 -14.26 5.48 -34.10
N GLY A 722 -13.02 5.35 -34.55
CA GLY A 722 -11.92 6.26 -34.30
C GLY A 722 -11.74 7.34 -35.37
N SER A 723 -12.62 7.46 -36.36
CA SER A 723 -12.49 8.45 -37.45
C SER A 723 -12.34 9.86 -36.89
N GLY A 724 -11.33 10.59 -37.39
CA GLY A 724 -10.99 11.93 -36.91
C GLY A 724 -10.18 11.97 -35.59
N ARG A 725 -9.84 10.85 -35.03
CA ARG A 725 -9.09 10.72 -33.76
C ARG A 725 -7.59 10.48 -33.99
N PRO A 726 -6.71 10.91 -33.06
CA PRO A 726 -5.29 10.63 -33.13
C PRO A 726 -5.00 9.12 -33.11
N LEU A 727 -4.01 8.71 -33.92
CA LEU A 727 -3.55 7.31 -33.96
C LEU A 727 -2.65 6.97 -32.75
N ILE A 728 -2.79 5.72 -32.27
CA ILE A 728 -1.92 5.09 -31.26
C ILE A 728 -1.64 3.62 -31.70
N GLN A 729 -1.24 3.44 -32.94
CA GLN A 729 -1.02 2.13 -33.54
C GLN A 729 0.33 1.51 -33.16
N THR A 730 1.32 2.34 -32.82
CA THR A 730 2.67 1.91 -32.43
C THR A 730 2.99 2.31 -31.00
N ALA A 731 3.98 1.63 -30.43
CA ALA A 731 4.47 1.95 -29.08
C ALA A 731 4.97 3.40 -28.96
N GLU A 732 5.60 3.93 -30.02
CA GLU A 732 6.10 5.31 -30.07
C GLU A 732 4.93 6.30 -30.03
N GLN A 733 3.87 6.07 -30.81
CA GLN A 733 2.65 6.89 -30.78
C GLN A 733 1.95 6.84 -29.42
N ALA A 734 1.94 5.69 -28.77
CA ALA A 734 1.41 5.56 -27.41
C ALA A 734 2.27 6.33 -26.40
N CYS A 735 3.60 6.25 -26.50
CA CYS A 735 4.53 7.01 -25.67
C CYS A 735 4.34 8.53 -25.86
N GLU A 736 4.24 8.99 -27.10
CA GLU A 736 3.96 10.40 -27.42
C GLU A 736 2.62 10.86 -26.80
N THR A 737 1.60 10.02 -26.86
CA THR A 737 0.28 10.29 -26.29
C THR A 737 0.34 10.43 -24.76
N ILE A 738 1.07 9.53 -24.08
CA ILE A 738 1.30 9.58 -22.63
C ILE A 738 1.98 10.89 -22.23
N LEU A 739 3.03 11.28 -22.96
CA LEU A 739 3.80 12.51 -22.70
C LEU A 739 2.96 13.77 -22.97
N ALA A 740 2.20 13.81 -24.06
CA ALA A 740 1.41 14.97 -24.42
C ALA A 740 0.29 15.31 -23.42
N MET A 741 -0.28 14.28 -22.77
CA MET A 741 -1.41 14.42 -21.84
C MET A 741 -1.01 14.53 -20.36
N SER A 742 0.27 14.53 -20.03
CA SER A 742 0.73 14.51 -18.61
C SER A 742 1.40 15.82 -18.21
N GLY A 743 1.12 16.31 -17.00
CA GLY A 743 1.67 17.56 -16.50
C GLY A 743 3.18 17.54 -16.32
N VAL A 744 3.76 16.41 -15.92
CA VAL A 744 5.23 16.30 -15.74
C VAL A 744 6.02 16.36 -17.07
N SER A 745 5.36 16.27 -18.21
CA SER A 745 5.96 16.29 -19.54
C SER A 745 5.41 17.36 -20.49
N ASN A 746 4.31 18.01 -20.11
CA ASN A 746 3.69 19.09 -20.87
C ASN A 746 3.39 20.29 -19.95
N GLY A 747 4.12 21.39 -20.12
CA GLY A 747 4.02 22.58 -19.27
C GLY A 747 2.65 23.24 -19.31
N GLN A 748 1.96 23.24 -20.45
CA GLN A 748 0.58 23.76 -20.54
C GLN A 748 -0.38 22.95 -19.66
N VAL A 749 -0.24 21.62 -19.67
CA VAL A 749 -1.03 20.73 -18.82
C VAL A 749 -0.69 20.94 -17.34
N ALA A 750 0.59 21.11 -17.01
CA ALA A 750 1.05 21.39 -15.64
C ALA A 750 0.43 22.68 -15.09
N VAL A 751 0.54 23.78 -15.84
CA VAL A 751 -0.01 25.10 -15.47
C VAL A 751 -1.53 25.05 -15.35
N ALA A 752 -2.22 24.39 -16.30
CA ALA A 752 -3.68 24.23 -16.25
C ALA A 752 -4.12 23.46 -15.00
N GLY A 753 -3.42 22.39 -14.65
CA GLY A 753 -3.71 21.61 -13.44
C GLY A 753 -3.52 22.41 -12.16
N PHE A 754 -2.44 23.17 -12.04
CA PHE A 754 -2.24 24.06 -10.90
C PHE A 754 -3.31 25.17 -10.81
N ARG A 755 -3.72 25.76 -11.95
CA ARG A 755 -4.80 26.76 -11.96
C ARG A 755 -6.14 26.20 -11.49
N GLU A 756 -6.44 24.93 -11.80
CA GLU A 756 -7.64 24.28 -11.24
C GLU A 756 -7.50 24.03 -9.72
N LEU A 757 -6.30 23.66 -9.26
CA LEU A 757 -6.02 23.50 -7.84
C LEU A 757 -6.10 24.84 -7.09
N GLU A 758 -5.64 25.95 -7.68
CA GLU A 758 -5.75 27.30 -7.13
C GLU A 758 -7.19 27.72 -6.85
N LYS A 759 -8.14 27.31 -7.71
CA LYS A 759 -9.57 27.59 -7.48
C LYS A 759 -10.08 26.94 -6.20
N ARG A 760 -9.60 25.73 -5.89
CA ARG A 760 -9.97 25.00 -4.68
C ARG A 760 -9.29 25.58 -3.43
N THR A 761 -8.01 25.90 -3.56
CA THR A 761 -7.17 26.28 -2.42
C THR A 761 -7.16 27.78 -2.11
N GLY A 762 -7.41 28.63 -3.12
CA GLY A 762 -7.18 30.06 -3.01
C GLY A 762 -5.69 30.45 -2.89
N GLN A 763 -4.76 29.48 -3.03
CA GLN A 763 -3.32 29.68 -2.92
C GLN A 763 -2.67 29.62 -4.30
N ARG A 764 -1.73 30.54 -4.58
CA ARG A 764 -1.00 30.54 -5.84
C ARG A 764 -0.01 29.37 -5.91
N MET A 765 -0.08 28.58 -6.99
CA MET A 765 0.74 27.39 -7.22
C MET A 765 1.20 27.27 -8.68
N SER A 766 0.53 27.93 -9.63
CA SER A 766 0.85 27.85 -11.06
C SER A 766 2.26 28.39 -11.36
N ASP A 767 2.79 29.30 -10.53
CA ASP A 767 4.15 29.81 -10.62
C ASP A 767 5.23 28.70 -10.52
N LEU A 768 4.90 27.57 -9.93
CA LEU A 768 5.79 26.39 -9.87
C LEU A 768 6.05 25.75 -11.25
N ALA A 769 5.19 26.01 -12.24
CA ALA A 769 5.29 25.44 -13.59
C ALA A 769 5.32 26.50 -14.71
N GLU A 770 5.01 27.78 -14.45
CA GLU A 770 4.91 28.85 -15.46
C GLU A 770 6.18 29.01 -16.30
N ASP A 771 7.36 28.84 -15.71
CA ASP A 771 8.63 28.89 -16.43
C ASP A 771 8.77 27.78 -17.50
N ASN A 772 7.97 26.74 -17.40
CA ASN A 772 7.95 25.62 -18.34
C ASN A 772 6.65 25.53 -19.15
N GLU A 773 5.77 26.56 -19.14
CA GLU A 773 4.47 26.51 -19.84
C GLU A 773 4.61 26.22 -21.34
N GLY A 774 5.65 26.74 -22.00
CA GLY A 774 5.96 26.47 -23.40
C GLY A 774 6.73 25.17 -23.68
N LYS A 775 7.12 24.41 -22.63
CA LYS A 775 7.93 23.21 -22.78
C LYS A 775 7.02 21.98 -22.92
N GLN A 776 7.31 21.17 -23.94
CA GLN A 776 6.75 19.84 -24.09
C GLN A 776 7.87 18.85 -24.31
N ILE A 777 7.90 17.78 -23.52
CA ILE A 777 8.80 16.65 -23.69
C ILE A 777 8.14 15.71 -24.70
N THR A 778 8.83 15.47 -25.83
CA THR A 778 8.39 14.55 -26.88
C THR A 778 9.08 13.20 -26.72
N PHE A 779 8.52 12.16 -27.35
CA PHE A 779 9.19 10.87 -27.39
C PHE A 779 10.58 10.97 -28.04
N ALA A 780 10.73 11.78 -29.08
CA ALA A 780 12.02 12.02 -29.74
C ALA A 780 13.06 12.63 -28.78
N ASP A 781 12.67 13.54 -27.89
CA ASP A 781 13.59 14.11 -26.89
C ASP A 781 14.15 13.03 -25.95
N THR A 782 13.33 12.06 -25.57
CA THR A 782 13.73 10.97 -24.67
C THR A 782 14.72 9.99 -25.32
N GLN A 783 14.78 9.94 -26.66
CA GLN A 783 15.67 9.03 -27.40
C GLN A 783 17.14 9.45 -27.30
N SER A 784 17.41 10.74 -27.14
CA SER A 784 18.77 11.28 -27.09
C SER A 784 19.35 11.25 -25.67
N ARG A 785 18.53 11.46 -24.66
CA ARG A 785 18.91 11.51 -23.23
C ARG A 785 17.66 11.44 -22.35
N PRO A 786 17.81 11.05 -21.07
CA PRO A 786 16.75 11.18 -20.09
C PRO A 786 16.29 12.64 -19.98
N GLN A 787 14.98 12.86 -19.91
CA GLN A 787 14.39 14.19 -19.81
C GLN A 787 13.99 14.49 -18.36
N SER A 788 14.40 15.64 -17.84
CA SER A 788 13.94 16.10 -16.51
C SER A 788 12.47 16.49 -16.55
N VAL A 789 11.71 16.01 -15.59
CA VAL A 789 10.28 16.29 -15.46
C VAL A 789 10.00 17.78 -15.18
N ILE A 790 8.77 18.19 -15.45
CA ILE A 790 8.22 19.48 -15.09
C ILE A 790 7.49 19.34 -13.76
N THR A 791 7.63 20.31 -12.85
CA THR A 791 6.83 20.35 -11.62
C THR A 791 5.33 20.38 -11.98
N SER A 792 4.56 19.50 -11.39
CA SER A 792 3.15 19.29 -11.71
C SER A 792 2.33 19.03 -10.46
N TRP A 793 1.04 19.37 -10.50
CA TRP A 793 0.09 19.07 -9.41
C TRP A 793 -0.11 17.56 -9.14
N GLU A 794 0.30 16.74 -10.10
CA GLU A 794 0.24 15.27 -9.99
C GLU A 794 1.07 14.72 -8.81
N TRP A 795 2.06 15.50 -8.37
CA TRP A 795 3.01 15.15 -7.31
C TRP A 795 2.93 16.14 -6.16
N SER A 796 3.33 15.71 -4.97
CA SER A 796 3.28 16.53 -3.75
C SER A 796 4.55 17.38 -3.52
N GLY A 797 5.62 17.06 -4.23
CA GLY A 797 6.88 17.78 -4.17
C GLY A 797 7.14 18.64 -5.43
N SER A 798 8.25 19.36 -5.41
CA SER A 798 8.61 20.30 -6.47
C SER A 798 10.11 20.37 -6.70
N GLU A 799 10.52 20.41 -7.98
CA GLU A 799 11.88 20.68 -8.45
C GLU A 799 12.07 22.15 -8.80
N HIS A 800 11.07 22.97 -8.63
CA HIS A 800 11.14 24.40 -8.93
C HIS A 800 12.35 25.09 -8.27
N GLY A 801 13.04 25.95 -9.01
CA GLY A 801 14.26 26.60 -8.55
C GLY A 801 15.51 25.71 -8.57
N GLY A 802 15.48 24.56 -9.26
CA GLY A 802 16.64 23.65 -9.41
C GLY A 802 16.96 22.81 -8.17
N ARG A 803 16.05 22.76 -7.21
CA ARG A 803 16.20 21.92 -6.01
C ARG A 803 15.90 20.44 -6.31
N ARG A 804 16.30 19.58 -5.40
CA ARG A 804 15.97 18.16 -5.46
C ARG A 804 14.49 17.93 -5.11
N TYR A 805 13.90 16.90 -5.72
CA TYR A 805 12.52 16.54 -5.39
C TYR A 805 12.45 15.97 -3.96
N SER A 806 11.52 16.52 -3.17
CA SER A 806 11.14 15.98 -1.86
C SER A 806 9.62 16.04 -1.71
N PRO A 807 8.96 14.97 -1.21
CA PRO A 807 7.50 14.93 -1.12
C PRO A 807 6.95 15.94 -0.12
N PHE A 808 5.70 16.38 -0.36
CA PHE A 808 4.93 17.29 0.49
C PHE A 808 5.53 18.68 0.68
N THR A 809 6.55 19.07 -0.12
CA THR A 809 7.05 20.45 -0.10
C THR A 809 5.99 21.44 -0.53
N ILE A 810 5.12 21.09 -1.50
CA ILE A 810 3.99 21.93 -1.92
C ILE A 810 2.98 22.10 -0.76
N ASN A 811 2.76 21.06 0.03
CA ASN A 811 1.84 21.12 1.17
C ASN A 811 2.33 22.11 2.23
N VAL A 812 3.63 22.06 2.56
CA VAL A 812 4.22 22.95 3.58
C VAL A 812 4.41 24.39 3.05
N GLU A 813 4.91 24.55 1.83
CA GLU A 813 5.29 25.87 1.28
C GLU A 813 4.12 26.62 0.64
N ARG A 814 3.14 25.91 0.08
CA ARG A 814 1.99 26.49 -0.62
C ARG A 814 0.68 26.21 0.12
N LEU A 815 0.74 25.72 1.34
CA LEU A 815 -0.42 25.48 2.20
C LEU A 815 -1.49 24.58 1.56
N LYS A 816 -1.09 23.64 0.71
CA LYS A 816 -2.00 22.65 0.14
C LYS A 816 -2.34 21.62 1.22
N PRO A 817 -3.61 21.31 1.50
CA PRO A 817 -3.97 20.28 2.46
C PRO A 817 -3.52 18.89 2.01
N TRP A 818 -3.29 18.01 2.98
CA TRP A 818 -3.29 16.57 2.74
C TRP A 818 -4.71 16.08 2.51
N HIS A 819 -4.84 14.92 1.88
CA HIS A 819 -6.13 14.34 1.54
C HIS A 819 -6.69 13.52 2.73
N THR A 820 -6.80 14.15 3.88
CA THR A 820 -7.24 13.57 5.15
C THR A 820 -8.46 14.30 5.70
N LEU A 821 -9.11 13.75 6.72
CA LEU A 821 -10.28 14.35 7.35
C LEU A 821 -10.02 15.79 7.82
N THR A 822 -8.88 16.03 8.46
CA THR A 822 -8.50 17.36 8.97
C THR A 822 -7.78 18.22 7.93
N GLY A 823 -7.41 17.66 6.78
CA GLY A 823 -6.51 18.27 5.81
C GLY A 823 -5.04 18.31 6.25
N ARG A 824 -4.72 17.72 7.39
CA ARG A 824 -3.39 17.67 8.02
C ARG A 824 -2.91 16.24 8.13
N GLN A 825 -1.65 16.06 8.52
CA GLN A 825 -1.04 14.76 8.78
C GLN A 825 -1.61 14.16 10.06
N HIS A 826 -2.02 12.90 10.06
CA HIS A 826 -2.78 12.30 11.14
C HIS A 826 -1.93 11.46 12.09
N PHE A 827 -2.10 11.69 13.39
CA PHE A 827 -1.74 10.78 14.47
C PHE A 827 -2.97 9.97 14.93
N PHE A 828 -4.15 10.59 14.91
CA PHE A 828 -5.41 9.96 15.34
C PHE A 828 -6.24 9.56 14.12
N LEU A 829 -6.71 8.32 14.10
CA LEU A 829 -7.55 7.78 13.03
C LEU A 829 -8.99 7.57 13.51
N ASP A 830 -9.91 8.25 12.88
CA ASP A 830 -11.34 8.24 13.19
C ASP A 830 -12.08 7.24 12.28
N HIS A 831 -12.15 5.99 12.72
CA HIS A 831 -12.89 4.92 12.06
C HIS A 831 -13.21 3.80 13.05
N GLU A 832 -14.47 3.32 13.07
CA GLU A 832 -14.95 2.32 14.03
C GLU A 832 -14.10 1.04 14.05
N TRP A 833 -13.75 0.46 12.91
CA TRP A 833 -12.91 -0.75 12.88
C TRP A 833 -11.50 -0.53 13.42
N ILE A 834 -10.95 0.65 13.25
CA ILE A 834 -9.65 1.02 13.83
C ILE A 834 -9.78 1.15 15.35
N SER A 835 -10.88 1.75 15.83
CA SER A 835 -11.21 1.84 17.26
C SER A 835 -11.41 0.45 17.89
N GLU A 836 -12.13 -0.46 17.22
CA GLU A 836 -12.37 -1.82 17.71
C GLU A 836 -11.09 -2.61 17.98
N VAL A 837 -10.07 -2.42 17.16
CA VAL A 837 -8.76 -3.06 17.35
C VAL A 837 -7.80 -2.23 18.19
N GLY A 838 -8.21 -1.05 18.68
CA GLY A 838 -7.41 -0.19 19.57
C GLY A 838 -6.23 0.49 18.89
N GLU A 839 -6.29 0.70 17.57
CA GLU A 839 -5.19 1.24 16.77
C GLU A 839 -5.46 2.68 16.29
N GLN A 840 -6.28 3.45 16.97
CA GLN A 840 -6.56 4.84 16.61
C GLN A 840 -5.30 5.72 16.64
N MET A 841 -4.35 5.43 17.51
CA MET A 841 -3.07 6.14 17.68
C MET A 841 -1.87 5.24 17.34
N PRO A 842 -0.68 5.79 17.07
CA PRO A 842 0.53 4.98 16.94
C PRO A 842 0.72 4.08 18.15
N THR A 843 1.05 2.82 17.91
CA THR A 843 1.18 1.82 18.97
C THR A 843 2.11 0.69 18.54
N PHE A 844 2.61 -0.08 19.49
CA PHE A 844 3.29 -1.34 19.23
C PHE A 844 2.32 -2.51 19.35
N ARG A 845 2.36 -3.41 18.37
CA ARG A 845 1.74 -4.73 18.45
C ARG A 845 2.78 -5.83 18.17
N PRO A 846 2.84 -6.89 18.97
CA PRO A 846 3.81 -7.97 18.75
C PRO A 846 3.45 -8.80 17.50
N PRO A 847 4.42 -9.48 16.86
CA PRO A 847 4.16 -10.44 15.79
C PRO A 847 3.22 -11.58 16.24
N LEU A 848 2.43 -12.12 15.31
CA LEU A 848 1.40 -13.13 15.63
C LEU A 848 1.95 -14.50 16.04
N ASN A 849 3.11 -14.93 15.56
CA ASN A 849 3.71 -16.26 15.84
C ASN A 849 2.77 -17.44 15.50
N LEU A 850 2.31 -17.52 14.25
CA LEU A 850 1.21 -18.38 13.84
C LEU A 850 1.53 -19.89 13.80
N THR A 851 2.79 -20.29 13.69
CA THR A 851 3.18 -21.69 13.59
C THR A 851 4.15 -22.08 14.70
N THR A 852 3.89 -23.18 15.38
CA THR A 852 4.82 -23.78 16.33
C THR A 852 5.01 -25.26 16.05
N LEU A 853 6.12 -25.85 16.50
CA LEU A 853 6.37 -27.31 16.41
C LEU A 853 5.25 -28.13 17.03
N ALA A 854 4.66 -27.64 18.14
CA ALA A 854 3.59 -28.34 18.84
C ALA A 854 2.30 -28.42 18.00
N GLN A 855 2.08 -27.48 17.07
CA GLN A 855 0.89 -27.46 16.20
C GLN A 855 1.01 -28.42 15.01
N TYR A 856 2.23 -28.80 14.63
CA TYR A 856 2.52 -29.62 13.44
C TYR A 856 3.56 -30.70 13.71
N PRO A 857 3.30 -31.63 14.67
CA PRO A 857 4.28 -32.65 15.04
C PRO A 857 4.54 -33.67 13.93
N GLU A 858 3.63 -33.79 12.97
CA GLU A 858 3.69 -34.77 11.88
C GLU A 858 4.53 -34.29 10.67
N ILE A 859 4.92 -33.02 10.65
CA ILE A 859 5.61 -32.43 9.50
C ILE A 859 7.12 -32.66 9.62
N GLY A 860 7.65 -33.46 8.70
CA GLY A 860 9.06 -33.83 8.59
C GLY A 860 9.41 -35.15 9.27
N SER A 861 10.67 -35.55 9.20
CA SER A 861 11.15 -36.73 9.91
C SER A 861 11.06 -36.52 11.42
N GLN A 862 10.37 -37.38 12.12
CA GLN A 862 10.24 -37.31 13.58
C GLN A 862 11.53 -37.65 14.33
N ASP A 863 12.48 -38.22 13.62
CA ASP A 863 13.77 -38.64 14.19
C ASP A 863 14.81 -37.53 14.22
N GLU A 864 14.57 -36.41 13.52
CA GLU A 864 15.49 -35.27 13.44
C GLU A 864 15.06 -34.10 14.34
N VAL A 865 16.03 -33.54 15.05
CA VAL A 865 15.80 -32.36 15.88
C VAL A 865 15.51 -31.15 14.99
N GLY A 866 14.39 -30.48 15.23
CA GLY A 866 14.04 -29.25 14.55
C GLY A 866 14.21 -28.01 15.44
N ILE A 867 14.46 -26.87 14.83
CA ILE A 867 14.46 -25.56 15.50
C ILE A 867 13.39 -24.65 14.91
N ALA A 868 12.73 -23.89 15.78
CA ALA A 868 11.77 -22.86 15.36
C ALA A 868 12.50 -21.53 15.16
N VAL A 869 12.31 -20.92 14.00
CA VAL A 869 13.03 -19.68 13.61
C VAL A 869 12.09 -18.69 12.94
N ARG A 870 12.49 -17.42 12.91
CA ARG A 870 11.93 -16.41 11.99
C ARG A 870 12.50 -16.65 10.60
N TYR A 871 11.64 -16.73 9.62
CA TYR A 871 11.98 -16.91 8.22
C TYR A 871 11.73 -15.61 7.45
N LEU A 872 12.81 -15.01 6.95
CA LEU A 872 12.73 -13.78 6.16
C LEU A 872 13.21 -14.01 4.73
N THR A 873 12.64 -13.26 3.80
CA THR A 873 12.93 -13.38 2.37
C THR A 873 13.45 -12.05 1.80
N PRO A 874 14.69 -11.64 2.15
CA PRO A 874 15.27 -10.40 1.63
C PRO A 874 15.65 -10.51 0.15
N HIS A 875 15.87 -9.35 -0.50
CA HIS A 875 16.37 -9.29 -1.86
C HIS A 875 17.80 -9.85 -1.98
N SER A 876 18.05 -10.53 -3.10
CA SER A 876 19.38 -11.03 -3.44
C SER A 876 20.27 -9.91 -3.97
N LYS A 877 21.55 -9.98 -3.65
CA LYS A 877 22.60 -9.16 -4.25
C LYS A 877 22.87 -9.53 -5.72
N TRP A 878 22.60 -10.76 -6.12
CA TRP A 878 23.01 -11.37 -7.38
C TRP A 878 21.86 -11.53 -8.39
N SER A 879 20.71 -10.99 -8.09
CA SER A 879 19.53 -11.06 -8.96
C SER A 879 18.59 -9.88 -8.74
N ILE A 880 17.77 -9.57 -9.74
CA ILE A 880 16.66 -8.64 -9.63
C ILE A 880 15.38 -9.49 -9.63
N HIS A 881 14.84 -9.75 -8.44
CA HIS A 881 13.79 -10.76 -8.26
C HIS A 881 14.23 -12.10 -8.89
N SER A 882 13.45 -12.66 -9.81
CA SER A 882 13.81 -13.90 -10.50
C SER A 882 14.71 -13.70 -11.75
N GLU A 883 14.98 -12.46 -12.15
CA GLU A 883 15.90 -12.20 -13.26
C GLU A 883 17.33 -12.55 -12.90
N TYR A 884 18.05 -13.10 -13.84
CA TYR A 884 19.43 -13.61 -13.74
C TYR A 884 19.57 -14.91 -12.95
N GLN A 885 18.51 -15.56 -12.51
CA GLN A 885 18.57 -16.87 -11.86
C GLN A 885 18.96 -18.02 -12.81
N ASP A 886 18.85 -17.79 -14.10
CA ASP A 886 19.24 -18.67 -15.21
C ASP A 886 20.56 -18.24 -15.88
N ASN A 887 21.20 -17.17 -15.39
CA ASN A 887 22.49 -16.71 -15.91
C ASN A 887 23.65 -17.43 -15.21
N LEU A 888 24.46 -18.20 -15.97
CA LEU A 888 25.53 -19.02 -15.43
C LEU A 888 26.61 -18.22 -14.69
N PHE A 889 26.91 -16.99 -15.11
CA PHE A 889 27.88 -16.14 -14.40
C PHE A 889 27.33 -15.67 -13.06
N MET A 890 26.05 -15.30 -12.99
CA MET A 890 25.43 -14.90 -11.73
C MET A 890 25.27 -16.08 -10.78
N LEU A 891 24.92 -17.27 -11.29
CA LEU A 891 24.87 -18.51 -10.50
C LEU A 891 26.24 -18.87 -9.90
N ALA A 892 27.32 -18.71 -10.66
CA ALA A 892 28.67 -18.93 -10.16
C ALA A 892 29.03 -17.98 -8.99
N LEU A 893 28.50 -16.78 -8.95
CA LEU A 893 28.71 -15.81 -7.86
C LEU A 893 27.83 -16.09 -6.62
N SER A 894 26.74 -16.84 -6.76
CA SER A 894 25.70 -16.99 -5.73
C SER A 894 25.51 -18.42 -5.20
N ARG A 895 26.47 -19.31 -5.26
CA ARG A 895 26.38 -20.76 -4.92
C ARG A 895 25.37 -21.55 -5.78
N GLY A 896 24.49 -20.93 -6.54
CA GLY A 896 23.41 -21.57 -7.32
C GLY A 896 22.34 -22.26 -6.47
N GLY A 897 21.12 -22.42 -7.01
CA GLY A 897 20.03 -23.14 -6.37
C GLY A 897 19.49 -22.54 -5.07
N PRO A 898 18.59 -23.25 -4.39
CA PRO A 898 17.97 -22.80 -3.15
C PRO A 898 18.95 -22.91 -1.98
N ASP A 899 19.11 -21.82 -1.24
CA ASP A 899 19.94 -21.72 -0.06
C ASP A 899 19.25 -20.96 1.08
N ILE A 900 19.46 -21.40 2.32
CA ILE A 900 18.97 -20.77 3.53
C ILE A 900 20.15 -20.42 4.44
N TRP A 901 20.26 -19.12 4.77
CA TRP A 901 21.27 -18.60 5.65
C TRP A 901 20.84 -18.71 7.10
N MET A 902 21.70 -19.26 7.96
CA MET A 902 21.43 -19.48 9.37
C MET A 902 22.64 -19.20 10.25
N SER A 903 22.42 -19.01 11.54
CA SER A 903 23.50 -18.81 12.50
C SER A 903 24.31 -20.09 12.74
N LEU A 904 25.53 -19.93 13.25
CA LEU A 904 26.37 -21.05 13.69
C LEU A 904 25.70 -21.79 14.87
N GLU A 905 25.13 -21.03 15.80
CA GLU A 905 24.46 -21.54 17.00
C GLU A 905 23.27 -22.44 16.64
N ASP A 906 22.41 -21.96 15.73
CA ASP A 906 21.25 -22.72 15.27
C ASP A 906 21.66 -23.95 14.46
N ALA A 907 22.67 -23.85 13.62
CA ALA A 907 23.20 -24.97 12.86
C ALA A 907 23.76 -26.07 13.78
N GLN A 908 24.44 -25.70 14.87
CA GLN A 908 24.95 -26.64 15.85
C GLN A 908 23.84 -27.41 16.59
N LYS A 909 22.73 -26.73 16.94
CA LYS A 909 21.58 -27.36 17.61
C LYS A 909 20.98 -28.51 16.83
N ILE A 910 20.99 -28.42 15.50
CA ILE A 910 20.41 -29.42 14.60
C ILE A 910 21.48 -30.23 13.84
N ASN A 911 22.74 -30.17 14.30
CA ASN A 911 23.89 -30.89 13.68
C ASN A 911 24.01 -30.67 12.17
N VAL A 912 23.82 -29.42 11.72
CA VAL A 912 23.96 -28.97 10.33
C VAL A 912 25.32 -28.31 10.14
N LYS A 913 25.96 -28.61 9.04
CA LYS A 913 27.20 -27.94 8.56
C LYS A 913 26.89 -27.09 7.36
N ASP A 914 27.79 -26.15 7.05
CA ASP A 914 27.71 -25.36 5.82
C ASP A 914 27.58 -26.29 4.61
N ASN A 915 26.64 -25.99 3.71
CA ASN A 915 26.31 -26.75 2.52
C ASN A 915 25.53 -28.09 2.72
N ASP A 916 25.16 -28.45 3.95
CA ASP A 916 24.25 -29.58 4.19
C ASP A 916 22.84 -29.27 3.65
N TRP A 917 22.13 -30.33 3.24
CA TRP A 917 20.74 -30.20 2.86
C TRP A 917 19.84 -30.14 4.09
N ILE A 918 18.90 -29.19 4.08
CA ILE A 918 17.90 -28.94 5.13
C ILE A 918 16.52 -28.83 4.53
N GLU A 919 15.52 -29.01 5.36
CA GLU A 919 14.12 -28.77 5.04
C GLU A 919 13.57 -27.68 5.96
N ALA A 920 12.93 -26.67 5.38
CA ALA A 920 12.21 -25.61 6.07
C ALA A 920 10.71 -25.88 5.93
N VAL A 921 10.00 -25.91 7.04
CA VAL A 921 8.60 -26.37 7.08
C VAL A 921 7.76 -25.41 7.93
N ASN A 922 6.59 -25.06 7.45
CA ASN A 922 5.53 -24.44 8.24
C ASN A 922 4.15 -24.88 7.71
N ARG A 923 3.07 -24.29 8.23
CA ARG A 923 1.70 -24.64 7.84
C ARG A 923 1.38 -24.43 6.34
N ASN A 924 2.16 -23.62 5.64
CA ASN A 924 1.89 -23.28 4.25
C ASN A 924 2.58 -24.23 3.27
N GLY A 925 3.71 -24.81 3.66
CA GLY A 925 4.45 -25.71 2.76
C GLY A 925 5.82 -26.12 3.28
N ILE A 926 6.61 -26.67 2.38
CA ILE A 926 7.93 -27.23 2.67
C ILE A 926 8.91 -26.79 1.59
N VAL A 927 10.11 -26.36 2.00
CA VAL A 927 11.21 -25.98 1.10
C VAL A 927 12.43 -26.83 1.42
N VAL A 928 13.05 -27.40 0.37
CA VAL A 928 14.33 -28.06 0.45
C VAL A 928 15.43 -27.11 -0.02
N ALA A 929 16.44 -26.90 0.81
CA ALA A 929 17.53 -25.96 0.51
C ALA A 929 18.86 -26.41 1.10
N ARG A 930 19.98 -25.83 0.64
CA ARG A 930 21.28 -25.99 1.27
C ARG A 930 21.46 -24.95 2.37
N ALA A 931 22.04 -25.34 3.49
CA ALA A 931 22.37 -24.44 4.57
C ALA A 931 23.60 -23.57 4.21
N VAL A 932 23.50 -22.28 4.48
CA VAL A 932 24.64 -21.35 4.51
C VAL A 932 24.85 -20.94 5.96
N VAL A 933 25.86 -21.51 6.61
CA VAL A 933 26.16 -21.22 8.01
C VAL A 933 27.06 -19.98 8.10
N SER A 934 26.59 -18.93 8.80
CA SER A 934 27.29 -17.65 8.81
C SER A 934 27.15 -16.92 10.14
N HIS A 935 28.24 -16.34 10.62
CA HIS A 935 28.29 -15.45 11.78
C HIS A 935 27.55 -14.11 11.58
N ARG A 936 27.15 -13.79 10.36
CA ARG A 936 26.32 -12.65 10.03
C ARG A 936 24.91 -12.79 10.59
N MET A 937 24.41 -14.02 10.69
CA MET A 937 23.06 -14.32 11.12
C MET A 937 22.97 -14.43 12.63
N PRO A 938 22.00 -13.78 13.27
CA PRO A 938 21.73 -13.99 14.68
C PRO A 938 20.96 -15.30 14.90
N GLU A 939 21.00 -15.83 16.10
CA GLU A 939 20.25 -17.00 16.53
C GLU A 939 18.74 -16.77 16.41
N GLY A 940 18.00 -17.78 15.95
CA GLY A 940 16.54 -17.75 15.80
C GLY A 940 16.05 -17.04 14.52
N LEU A 941 16.98 -16.65 13.62
CA LEU A 941 16.66 -15.99 12.35
C LEU A 941 17.30 -16.72 11.17
N VAL A 942 16.51 -16.96 10.13
CA VAL A 942 17.03 -17.49 8.86
C VAL A 942 16.61 -16.60 7.69
N TYR A 943 17.46 -16.54 6.67
CA TYR A 943 17.21 -15.87 5.41
C TYR A 943 17.21 -16.85 4.25
N MET A 944 16.15 -16.80 3.44
CA MET A 944 16.19 -17.33 2.07
C MET A 944 16.04 -16.15 1.13
N TYR A 945 17.08 -15.83 0.37
CA TYR A 945 16.97 -14.77 -0.63
C TYR A 945 15.87 -15.10 -1.61
N HIS A 946 14.95 -14.16 -1.80
CA HIS A 946 13.73 -14.42 -2.55
C HIS A 946 13.99 -14.57 -4.06
N ALA A 947 12.97 -15.11 -4.72
CA ALA A 947 12.93 -15.28 -6.16
C ALA A 947 13.98 -16.26 -6.72
N LYS A 948 14.37 -17.27 -5.92
CA LYS A 948 14.94 -18.48 -6.48
C LYS A 948 13.85 -19.18 -7.28
N ASP A 949 13.96 -19.13 -8.59
CA ASP A 949 12.92 -19.57 -9.50
C ASP A 949 12.60 -21.06 -9.30
N ARG A 950 11.34 -21.43 -9.52
CA ARG A 950 10.90 -22.82 -9.47
C ARG A 950 11.40 -23.52 -10.74
N THR A 951 12.59 -24.07 -10.65
CA THR A 951 13.26 -24.77 -11.73
C THR A 951 13.05 -26.28 -11.66
N ILE A 952 13.50 -27.00 -12.66
CA ILE A 952 13.48 -28.46 -12.68
C ILE A 952 14.35 -29.09 -11.59
N ASP A 953 15.34 -28.34 -11.08
CA ASP A 953 16.34 -28.81 -10.11
C ASP A 953 15.90 -28.64 -8.65
N VAL A 954 14.62 -28.49 -8.38
CA VAL A 954 14.09 -28.45 -7.01
C VAL A 954 13.99 -29.88 -6.46
N PRO A 955 14.72 -30.20 -5.39
CA PRO A 955 14.73 -31.56 -4.85
C PRO A 955 13.38 -31.97 -4.24
N ARG A 956 13.17 -33.29 -4.16
CA ARG A 956 12.02 -33.86 -3.43
C ARG A 956 12.17 -33.70 -1.93
N VAL A 957 11.05 -33.53 -1.27
CA VAL A 957 10.94 -33.49 0.19
C VAL A 957 11.10 -34.91 0.76
N GLU A 958 11.95 -35.08 1.75
CA GLU A 958 12.22 -36.36 2.38
C GLU A 958 10.95 -37.01 2.97
N ALA A 959 10.14 -36.21 3.70
CA ALA A 959 8.96 -36.70 4.37
C ALA A 959 7.79 -37.06 3.44
N THR A 960 7.63 -36.37 2.33
CA THR A 960 6.46 -36.51 1.45
C THR A 960 6.76 -37.15 0.10
N GLY A 961 8.03 -37.26 -0.28
CA GLY A 961 8.44 -37.69 -1.63
C GLY A 961 8.00 -36.74 -2.77
N LYS A 962 7.36 -35.64 -2.46
CA LYS A 962 6.93 -34.64 -3.45
C LYS A 962 8.05 -33.63 -3.70
N ARG A 963 7.99 -32.95 -4.84
CA ARG A 963 8.93 -31.86 -5.15
C ARG A 963 8.83 -30.74 -4.11
N GLY A 964 9.96 -30.28 -3.60
CA GLY A 964 10.03 -29.16 -2.67
C GLY A 964 9.61 -27.85 -3.29
N GLY A 965 9.34 -26.86 -2.46
CA GLY A 965 8.89 -25.54 -2.85
C GLY A 965 10.01 -24.55 -3.13
N ILE A 966 9.59 -23.30 -3.25
CA ILE A 966 10.45 -22.12 -3.29
C ILE A 966 10.19 -21.24 -2.07
N HIS A 967 10.89 -20.12 -1.93
CA HIS A 967 10.75 -19.23 -0.77
C HIS A 967 9.30 -18.87 -0.41
N ASN A 968 8.42 -18.64 -1.40
CA ASN A 968 7.00 -18.30 -1.15
C ASN A 968 6.08 -19.51 -1.00
N SER A 969 6.61 -20.72 -1.01
CA SER A 969 5.87 -21.92 -0.55
C SER A 969 5.61 -21.90 0.96
N LEU A 970 6.44 -21.17 1.71
CA LEU A 970 6.31 -20.98 3.16
C LEU A 970 5.49 -19.74 3.54
N THR A 971 4.79 -19.12 2.60
CA THR A 971 4.06 -17.88 2.82
C THR A 971 2.56 -18.02 2.54
N LYS A 972 1.76 -17.13 3.13
CA LYS A 972 0.33 -17.02 2.95
C LYS A 972 -0.09 -15.55 2.95
N LEU A 973 -1.17 -15.22 2.27
CA LEU A 973 -1.84 -13.93 2.42
C LEU A 973 -2.64 -13.93 3.71
N LEU A 974 -2.39 -12.93 4.56
CA LEU A 974 -3.12 -12.69 5.80
C LEU A 974 -3.83 -11.34 5.68
N LEU A 975 -5.14 -11.34 5.80
CA LEU A 975 -5.90 -10.08 5.80
C LEU A 975 -5.98 -9.51 7.22
N LYS A 976 -6.02 -8.19 7.30
CA LYS A 976 -6.28 -7.44 8.52
C LYS A 976 -7.47 -6.52 8.29
N PRO A 977 -8.46 -6.42 9.20
CA PRO A 977 -9.63 -5.57 9.00
C PRO A 977 -9.29 -4.10 8.72
N THR A 978 -8.28 -3.55 9.39
CA THR A 978 -7.79 -2.18 9.17
C THR A 978 -7.18 -1.95 7.79
N HIS A 979 -6.74 -3.01 7.11
CA HIS A 979 -6.22 -2.96 5.74
C HIS A 979 -7.32 -3.04 4.67
N LEU A 980 -8.55 -3.39 5.05
CA LEU A 980 -9.71 -3.42 4.15
C LEU A 980 -10.43 -2.07 4.07
N ILE A 981 -10.06 -1.15 4.95
CA ILE A 981 -10.70 0.15 5.05
C ILE A 981 -10.09 1.08 4.00
N GLY A 982 -10.68 1.07 2.84
CA GLY A 982 -10.63 2.17 1.92
C GLY A 982 -9.32 2.66 1.38
N GLY A 983 -8.35 1.83 1.26
CA GLY A 983 -7.15 2.23 0.53
C GLY A 983 -7.25 2.03 -0.97
N TYR A 984 -8.35 1.47 -1.48
CA TYR A 984 -8.35 1.03 -2.87
C TYR A 984 -8.77 2.09 -3.88
N ALA A 985 -9.83 2.81 -3.65
CA ALA A 985 -10.39 3.72 -4.66
C ALA A 985 -9.94 5.16 -4.42
N GLN A 986 -8.65 5.40 -4.40
CA GLN A 986 -8.09 6.72 -4.14
C GLN A 986 -8.46 7.74 -5.22
N LEU A 987 -9.09 8.84 -4.83
CA LEU A 987 -9.37 9.98 -5.69
C LEU A 987 -8.08 10.65 -6.20
N SER A 988 -7.00 10.59 -5.40
CA SER A 988 -5.71 11.15 -5.76
C SER A 988 -5.13 10.57 -7.04
N TYR A 989 -5.41 9.31 -7.35
CA TYR A 989 -4.75 8.63 -8.44
C TYR A 989 -5.68 8.05 -9.50
N GLY A 990 -6.97 7.93 -9.31
CA GLY A 990 -7.84 7.28 -10.29
C GLY A 990 -7.53 5.81 -10.59
N PHE A 991 -6.29 5.38 -10.32
CA PHE A 991 -5.84 3.98 -10.25
C PHE A 991 -5.12 3.79 -8.93
N ASN A 992 -5.37 2.67 -8.30
CA ASN A 992 -4.88 2.42 -6.98
C ASN A 992 -3.90 1.24 -6.93
N TYR A 993 -2.73 1.49 -6.40
CA TYR A 993 -1.78 0.47 -5.98
C TYR A 993 -1.98 0.02 -4.53
N TYR A 994 -2.85 0.71 -3.80
CA TYR A 994 -3.10 0.49 -2.40
C TYR A 994 -4.33 -0.38 -2.19
N GLY A 995 -4.18 -1.46 -1.50
CA GLY A 995 -5.24 -2.41 -1.17
C GLY A 995 -4.89 -3.22 0.08
N PRO A 996 -5.72 -4.20 0.46
CA PRO A 996 -5.39 -5.07 1.57
C PRO A 996 -4.05 -5.73 1.34
N THR A 997 -3.10 -5.50 2.25
CA THR A 997 -1.75 -6.04 2.13
C THR A 997 -1.68 -7.44 2.71
N GLY A 998 -1.11 -8.37 1.98
CA GLY A 998 -0.80 -9.69 2.48
C GLY A 998 0.47 -9.67 3.34
N ASN A 999 0.51 -10.45 4.40
CA ASN A 999 1.62 -10.53 5.33
C ASN A 999 2.17 -11.94 5.40
N GLN A 1000 3.46 -12.09 5.68
CA GLN A 1000 4.12 -13.40 5.64
C GLN A 1000 5.11 -13.66 6.77
N ARG A 1001 5.61 -12.62 7.44
CA ARG A 1001 6.73 -12.74 8.40
C ARG A 1001 6.30 -13.20 9.78
N ASP A 1002 5.00 -13.22 10.02
CA ASP A 1002 4.40 -13.71 11.26
C ASP A 1002 4.37 -15.24 11.36
N GLU A 1003 4.67 -15.96 10.27
CA GLU A 1003 4.78 -17.42 10.26
C GLU A 1003 6.13 -17.87 10.82
N VAL A 1004 6.11 -18.65 11.87
CA VAL A 1004 7.29 -19.32 12.42
C VAL A 1004 7.58 -20.58 11.62
N THR A 1005 8.82 -20.76 11.21
CA THR A 1005 9.25 -21.85 10.34
C THR A 1005 10.17 -22.80 11.13
N VAL A 1006 10.03 -24.09 10.89
CA VAL A 1006 10.87 -25.12 11.49
C VAL A 1006 11.94 -25.54 10.49
N ILE A 1007 13.19 -25.51 10.92
CA ILE A 1007 14.33 -26.02 10.14
C ILE A 1007 14.76 -27.35 10.67
N ARG A 1008 14.96 -28.33 9.78
CA ARG A 1008 15.50 -29.66 10.08
C ARG A 1008 16.62 -30.02 9.14
N ARG A 1009 17.56 -30.84 9.61
CA ARG A 1009 18.52 -31.49 8.76
C ARG A 1009 17.82 -32.54 7.89
N ARG A 1010 18.19 -32.61 6.61
CA ARG A 1010 17.81 -33.72 5.74
C ARG A 1010 18.78 -34.88 5.95
N SER A 1011 18.27 -36.11 6.16
CA SER A 1011 19.07 -37.29 6.43
C SER A 1011 19.26 -38.14 5.18
N GLN A 1012 18.30 -38.10 4.25
CA GLN A 1012 18.33 -38.88 3.03
C GLN A 1012 19.05 -38.16 1.87
N GLU A 1013 19.54 -38.97 0.95
CA GLU A 1013 20.14 -38.47 -0.28
C GLU A 1013 19.11 -37.64 -1.09
N VAL A 1014 19.59 -36.63 -1.78
CA VAL A 1014 18.71 -35.73 -2.54
C VAL A 1014 18.24 -36.40 -3.82
N GLU A 1015 16.91 -36.45 -4.02
CA GLU A 1015 16.24 -36.85 -5.25
C GLU A 1015 15.58 -35.62 -5.91
N TYR A 1016 15.64 -35.57 -7.25
CA TYR A 1016 15.05 -34.48 -8.03
C TYR A 1016 13.72 -34.83 -8.71
#